data_b66e88951bc94c2bf38793d19020b70a
#
_entry.id   b66e88951bc94c2bf38793d19020b70a
#
_cell.length_a   1.000
_cell.length_b   1.000
_cell.length_c   1.000
_cell.angle_alpha   90.00
_cell.angle_beta   90.00
_cell.angle_gamma   90.00
#
_symmetry.space_group_name_H-M   'P 1'
#
loop_
_entity.id
_entity.type
_entity.pdbx_description
1 polymer ?
#
loop_
_entity_poly.entity_id
_entity_poly.type
_entity_poly.pdbx_seq_one_letter_code
_entity_poly.pdbx_strand_id
1 'polypeptide(L)'
;MHKWWARQLGSVFRAICLYTLLGDPTRVSIRDYPESGDDASLSEFTDGNEDDELDIGALIDSVDLETPGGLWELYPQDVQVADTTVLDPFMGGGTSLLEAGRFGASVTGVDLNPVAWFVTKKEFEAAEIDPDDLEDAFKQVESDVSDELTDLYQTDCPHDGSHVADVVYALWVRSLNCVSCHETIPLFKDYRVAKGRYEDSDRDHVLCPDCGGIFLTDDISTESVCSDCGYEFIPANGPVSQGGMYGCPSCGLKYPIVDAIAEGQSYEEELYAIEYYCTDCEDEGAERSTYKGYTSPSEGDVKRYEDAAKQWAENDDLSKYTPDGEIPDGSITAASSISGNDIFQHGYETWRDMFNDRQLYCLSTLLRSIDKIDDPDVSEFLLLAFSDSLLFQNNFARYNSAGSKIEGALGRNSYTPRTSYAENNVWGTRAGRGTFTTTWQKLLDAVDFAHNPTERYLENEELHETESFEELISGEYTLLQGDMRDVSLEDEYDAVITDPPYYDNVVYSEVSDFFYVWQRLLLSDSYDFFEPETTPRSDSIVSNPATGKDGTTFEDELGIAFGRIRELLADDGILVFTYRNGDADAWGGLVDALCSEQFELTAMYPIAANASELFGDNKPNVTVIVVARPVTSPQGEPISWSALRRKAHRSAKRAREQIEESDQSPSEGEISLMELGRCLREYSQHHGQVHRRGETMDTVEVVAEFQNLVSGEITPDEIYLSLLEMETPSRRDLQRLCYSTNVSPNDLQRRGLVTDDDTFSIATWADESRQEYLASTADEDLTPLDQIHLLRQKSGNAGELRDQRDMDTTDELVELAAELARLTNDDGYRGLFHE
;
A
#
# COMPACT_ATOMS: atom_id res chain seq x y z
N MET A 1 -8.08 -8.60 -12.17
CA MET A 1 -9.41 -9.20 -12.10
C MET A 1 -10.23 -8.70 -10.92
N HIS A 2 -9.84 -8.91 -9.68
CA HIS A 2 -10.55 -8.53 -8.48
C HIS A 2 -9.75 -7.51 -7.67
N LYS A 3 -10.41 -6.64 -6.87
CA LYS A 3 -9.71 -5.70 -6.01
C LYS A 3 -8.96 -6.44 -4.89
N TRP A 4 -7.65 -6.20 -4.80
CA TRP A 4 -6.84 -6.51 -3.65
C TRP A 4 -6.11 -5.23 -3.19
N TRP A 5 -6.05 -4.97 -1.87
CA TRP A 5 -5.68 -3.64 -1.33
C TRP A 5 -4.21 -3.30 -1.41
N ALA A 6 -3.34 -4.30 -1.39
CA ALA A 6 -1.89 -4.13 -1.45
C ALA A 6 -1.30 -4.55 -2.80
N ARG A 7 -2.09 -4.53 -3.88
CA ARG A 7 -1.57 -4.90 -5.19
C ARG A 7 -0.53 -3.88 -5.65
N GLN A 8 0.70 -4.33 -5.78
CA GLN A 8 1.80 -3.55 -6.31
C GLN A 8 1.74 -3.51 -7.85
N LEU A 9 2.52 -2.58 -8.45
CA LEU A 9 2.62 -2.50 -9.90
C LEU A 9 3.40 -3.70 -10.45
N GLY A 10 2.88 -4.36 -11.48
CA GLY A 10 3.52 -5.50 -12.14
C GLY A 10 4.93 -5.16 -12.63
N SER A 11 5.13 -3.99 -13.23
CA SER A 11 6.45 -3.53 -13.70
C SER A 11 7.50 -3.46 -12.59
N VAL A 12 7.11 -3.11 -11.36
CA VAL A 12 8.02 -3.10 -10.19
C VAL A 12 8.44 -4.52 -9.84
N PHE A 13 7.48 -5.46 -9.72
CA PHE A 13 7.80 -6.84 -9.40
C PHE A 13 8.53 -7.54 -10.54
N ARG A 14 8.26 -7.20 -11.79
CA ARG A 14 9.04 -7.65 -12.93
C ARG A 14 10.52 -7.28 -12.80
N ALA A 15 10.81 -6.01 -12.49
CA ALA A 15 12.17 -5.57 -12.22
C ALA A 15 12.80 -6.32 -11.03
N ILE A 16 12.05 -6.48 -9.93
CA ILE A 16 12.53 -7.26 -8.76
C ILE A 16 12.85 -8.70 -9.17
N CYS A 17 11.94 -9.38 -9.86
CA CYS A 17 12.14 -10.75 -10.32
C CYS A 17 13.34 -10.85 -11.25
N LEU A 18 13.44 -9.98 -12.24
CA LEU A 18 14.55 -9.94 -13.19
C LEU A 18 15.90 -9.85 -12.46
N TYR A 19 16.08 -8.79 -11.64
CA TYR A 19 17.35 -8.60 -10.93
C TYR A 19 17.64 -9.68 -9.87
N THR A 20 16.60 -10.29 -9.31
CA THR A 20 16.76 -11.36 -8.33
C THR A 20 17.15 -12.68 -8.99
N LEU A 21 16.49 -13.04 -10.08
CA LEU A 21 16.63 -14.34 -10.73
C LEU A 21 17.84 -14.40 -11.67
N LEU A 22 18.26 -13.29 -12.24
CA LEU A 22 19.48 -13.22 -13.07
C LEU A 22 20.79 -13.27 -12.27
N GLY A 23 20.72 -13.37 -10.95
CA GLY A 23 21.94 -13.42 -10.10
C GLY A 23 22.82 -14.66 -10.29
N ASP A 24 22.28 -15.73 -10.87
CA ASP A 24 23.04 -16.96 -11.21
C ASP A 24 23.00 -17.20 -12.72
N PRO A 25 24.07 -16.84 -13.47
CA PRO A 25 24.12 -16.99 -14.92
C PRO A 25 24.01 -18.44 -15.38
N THR A 26 24.29 -19.41 -14.53
CA THR A 26 24.23 -20.83 -14.91
C THR A 26 22.80 -21.35 -15.06
N ARG A 27 21.84 -20.65 -14.50
CA ARG A 27 20.39 -20.96 -14.54
C ARG A 27 19.62 -20.17 -15.57
N VAL A 28 20.26 -19.18 -16.21
CA VAL A 28 19.63 -18.31 -17.20
C VAL A 28 19.87 -18.85 -18.59
N SER A 29 18.82 -18.98 -19.37
CA SER A 29 18.89 -19.28 -20.79
C SER A 29 18.15 -18.20 -21.59
N ILE A 30 18.57 -18.02 -22.82
CA ILE A 30 17.87 -17.16 -23.78
C ILE A 30 17.18 -18.08 -24.77
N ARG A 31 15.90 -17.84 -25.04
CA ARG A 31 15.15 -18.64 -26.02
C ARG A 31 15.73 -18.51 -27.41
N ASP A 32 15.75 -19.64 -28.11
CA ASP A 32 16.06 -19.65 -29.55
C ASP A 32 14.93 -18.88 -30.28
N TYR A 33 15.28 -17.74 -30.87
CA TYR A 33 14.36 -17.02 -31.74
C TYR A 33 14.11 -17.83 -33.00
N PRO A 34 12.88 -17.95 -33.50
CA PRO A 34 12.67 -18.44 -34.84
C PRO A 34 13.29 -17.46 -35.84
N GLU A 35 14.09 -17.99 -36.77
CA GLU A 35 14.80 -17.25 -37.85
C GLU A 35 13.82 -16.41 -38.70
N SER A 36 13.46 -15.25 -38.28
CA SER A 36 12.73 -14.29 -39.12
C SER A 36 13.13 -12.83 -38.82
N GLY A 37 14.15 -12.42 -39.53
CA GLY A 37 14.35 -11.06 -40.00
C GLY A 37 15.17 -10.12 -39.12
N ASP A 38 16.34 -9.78 -39.63
CA ASP A 38 17.10 -8.52 -39.50
C ASP A 38 17.36 -7.85 -38.13
N ASP A 39 17.32 -8.55 -37.00
CA ASP A 39 17.70 -7.94 -35.74
C ASP A 39 18.85 -8.68 -35.05
N ALA A 40 19.60 -7.94 -34.23
CA ALA A 40 20.85 -8.34 -33.59
C ALA A 40 20.76 -9.77 -33.03
N SER A 41 21.59 -10.64 -33.53
CA SER A 41 21.60 -12.05 -33.14
C SER A 41 22.22 -12.19 -31.75
N LEU A 42 21.66 -13.09 -30.94
CA LEU A 42 22.20 -13.53 -29.63
C LEU A 42 23.73 -13.79 -29.65
N SER A 43 24.32 -13.99 -30.82
CA SER A 43 25.77 -14.08 -31.00
C SER A 43 26.55 -12.82 -30.61
N GLU A 44 25.90 -11.71 -30.31
CA GLU A 44 26.55 -10.51 -29.78
C GLU A 44 26.77 -10.58 -28.25
N PHE A 45 26.02 -11.44 -27.55
CA PHE A 45 26.12 -11.63 -26.10
C PHE A 45 26.90 -12.87 -25.70
N THR A 46 27.30 -13.67 -26.64
CA THR A 46 28.20 -14.81 -26.47
C THR A 46 29.42 -14.62 -27.39
N ASP A 47 30.63 -14.84 -26.89
CA ASP A 47 31.88 -14.76 -27.70
C ASP A 47 32.00 -15.84 -28.79
N GLY A 48 30.90 -16.50 -29.17
CA GLY A 48 30.81 -17.38 -30.34
C GLY A 48 31.27 -18.82 -30.16
N ASN A 49 31.39 -19.28 -28.91
CA ASN A 49 31.63 -20.70 -28.59
C ASN A 49 30.42 -21.28 -27.84
N GLU A 50 30.04 -22.51 -28.16
CA GLU A 50 28.90 -23.22 -27.53
C GLU A 50 29.06 -23.48 -26.00
N ASP A 51 30.16 -23.06 -25.37
CA ASP A 51 30.49 -23.22 -23.96
C ASP A 51 30.73 -21.86 -23.25
N ASP A 52 30.38 -20.73 -23.87
CA ASP A 52 30.60 -19.40 -23.26
C ASP A 52 29.43 -19.04 -22.32
N GLU A 53 29.79 -18.66 -21.12
CA GLU A 53 28.89 -18.17 -20.05
C GLU A 53 28.18 -16.89 -20.52
N LEU A 54 26.87 -16.82 -20.36
CA LEU A 54 26.04 -15.66 -20.72
C LEU A 54 26.50 -14.43 -19.92
N ASP A 55 26.86 -13.34 -20.60
CA ASP A 55 27.15 -12.06 -19.94
C ASP A 55 25.86 -11.33 -19.64
N ILE A 56 25.29 -11.62 -18.45
CA ILE A 56 24.06 -11.00 -17.96
C ILE A 56 24.22 -9.48 -17.81
N GLY A 57 25.42 -9.01 -17.45
CA GLY A 57 25.71 -7.58 -17.39
C GLY A 57 25.53 -6.93 -18.75
N ALA A 58 26.10 -7.54 -19.81
CA ALA A 58 25.91 -7.06 -21.18
C ALA A 58 24.47 -7.14 -21.66
N LEU A 59 23.71 -8.16 -21.25
CA LEU A 59 22.28 -8.28 -21.56
C LEU A 59 21.46 -7.16 -20.90
N ILE A 60 21.68 -6.89 -19.63
CA ILE A 60 21.00 -5.78 -18.92
C ILE A 60 21.42 -4.43 -19.52
N ASP A 61 22.69 -4.24 -19.82
CA ASP A 61 23.21 -3.02 -20.44
C ASP A 61 22.67 -2.80 -21.88
N SER A 62 22.22 -3.86 -22.54
CA SER A 62 21.62 -3.78 -23.89
C SER A 62 20.20 -3.25 -23.88
N VAL A 63 19.51 -3.35 -22.74
CA VAL A 63 18.15 -2.87 -22.58
C VAL A 63 18.16 -1.40 -22.22
N ASP A 64 17.47 -0.61 -23.00
CA ASP A 64 17.25 0.78 -22.68
C ASP A 64 16.23 0.92 -21.56
N LEU A 65 16.71 0.91 -20.32
CA LEU A 65 15.89 1.07 -19.11
C LEU A 65 15.28 2.47 -18.98
N GLU A 66 15.75 3.46 -19.78
CA GLU A 66 15.13 4.80 -19.83
C GLU A 66 13.88 4.79 -20.70
N THR A 67 13.77 3.83 -21.62
CA THR A 67 12.56 3.61 -22.40
C THR A 67 11.51 2.90 -21.55
N PRO A 68 10.29 3.47 -21.40
CA PRO A 68 9.26 2.89 -20.55
C PRO A 68 8.89 1.42 -20.83
N GLY A 69 9.08 0.94 -22.05
CA GLY A 69 8.87 -0.45 -22.45
C GLY A 69 10.11 -1.36 -22.34
N GLY A 70 11.28 -0.80 -21.98
CA GLY A 70 12.56 -1.55 -22.10
C GLY A 70 12.62 -2.85 -21.32
N LEU A 71 12.12 -2.88 -20.06
CA LEU A 71 12.04 -4.14 -19.30
C LEU A 71 11.09 -5.16 -19.92
N TRP A 72 10.12 -4.71 -20.73
CA TRP A 72 9.19 -5.60 -21.41
C TRP A 72 9.88 -6.35 -22.57
N GLU A 73 10.85 -5.76 -23.20
CA GLU A 73 11.60 -6.39 -24.31
C GLU A 73 12.35 -7.65 -23.86
N LEU A 74 12.86 -7.68 -22.63
CA LEU A 74 13.50 -8.86 -22.04
C LEU A 74 12.51 -9.94 -21.59
N TYR A 75 11.25 -9.61 -21.51
CA TYR A 75 10.23 -10.35 -20.83
C TYR A 75 9.31 -11.07 -21.79
N PRO A 76 8.93 -12.21 -21.55
CA PRO A 76 9.61 -13.46 -21.16
C PRO A 76 10.21 -14.17 -22.37
N GLN A 77 10.20 -13.51 -23.53
CA GLN A 77 10.59 -14.11 -24.82
C GLN A 77 12.06 -14.38 -24.86
N ASP A 78 12.85 -13.51 -24.27
CA ASP A 78 14.30 -13.53 -24.40
C ASP A 78 14.99 -14.17 -23.20
N VAL A 79 14.41 -14.06 -22.00
CA VAL A 79 15.03 -14.56 -20.78
C VAL A 79 14.18 -15.64 -20.13
N GLN A 80 14.79 -16.79 -19.89
CA GLN A 80 14.20 -17.90 -19.14
C GLN A 80 15.12 -18.28 -17.99
N VAL A 81 14.53 -18.49 -16.81
CA VAL A 81 15.26 -18.96 -15.63
C VAL A 81 14.86 -20.40 -15.37
N ALA A 82 15.76 -21.32 -15.74
CA ALA A 82 15.52 -22.76 -15.58
C ALA A 82 15.84 -23.22 -14.16
N ASP A 83 15.08 -24.24 -13.70
CA ASP A 83 15.32 -24.92 -12.42
C ASP A 83 15.45 -23.97 -11.21
N THR A 84 14.76 -22.83 -11.25
CA THR A 84 14.73 -21.85 -10.15
C THR A 84 13.39 -21.88 -9.45
N THR A 85 13.42 -21.93 -8.14
CA THR A 85 12.24 -22.00 -7.27
C THR A 85 12.05 -20.70 -6.50
N VAL A 86 10.84 -20.15 -6.59
CA VAL A 86 10.47 -18.87 -5.93
C VAL A 86 9.31 -19.10 -4.97
N LEU A 87 9.44 -18.60 -3.76
CA LEU A 87 8.36 -18.60 -2.75
C LEU A 87 7.86 -17.16 -2.53
N ASP A 88 6.56 -16.99 -2.53
CA ASP A 88 5.90 -15.83 -1.92
C ASP A 88 5.05 -16.27 -0.72
N PRO A 89 5.52 -16.03 0.51
CA PRO A 89 4.83 -16.44 1.72
C PRO A 89 3.62 -15.57 2.09
N PHE A 90 3.38 -14.46 1.37
CA PHE A 90 2.28 -13.51 1.55
C PHE A 90 1.74 -13.07 0.19
N MET A 91 1.35 -14.05 -0.64
CA MET A 91 1.13 -13.83 -2.08
C MET A 91 0.07 -12.79 -2.43
N GLY A 92 -0.88 -12.50 -1.53
CA GLY A 92 -1.93 -11.51 -1.75
C GLY A 92 -2.63 -11.65 -3.10
N GLY A 93 -2.45 -10.68 -3.99
CA GLY A 93 -2.97 -10.72 -5.36
C GLY A 93 -2.05 -11.37 -6.39
N GLY A 94 -1.02 -12.12 -5.98
CA GLY A 94 -0.19 -12.96 -6.83
C GLY A 94 0.81 -12.26 -7.76
N THR A 95 1.00 -10.96 -7.65
CA THR A 95 1.83 -10.19 -8.60
C THR A 95 3.27 -10.71 -8.70
N SER A 96 3.91 -11.00 -7.56
CA SER A 96 5.27 -11.56 -7.49
C SER A 96 5.40 -12.90 -8.20
N LEU A 97 4.41 -13.76 -7.98
CA LEU A 97 4.38 -15.11 -8.55
C LEU A 97 4.16 -15.09 -10.07
N LEU A 98 3.20 -14.25 -10.53
CA LEU A 98 2.93 -14.09 -11.95
C LEU A 98 4.15 -13.57 -12.71
N GLU A 99 4.82 -12.56 -12.17
CA GLU A 99 5.99 -11.98 -12.81
C GLU A 99 7.17 -12.95 -12.80
N ALA A 100 7.39 -13.71 -11.70
CA ALA A 100 8.44 -14.75 -11.65
C ALA A 100 8.13 -15.95 -12.56
N GLY A 101 6.87 -16.41 -12.56
CA GLY A 101 6.43 -17.56 -13.40
C GLY A 101 6.55 -17.28 -14.90
N ARG A 102 6.43 -16.03 -15.32
CA ARG A 102 6.64 -15.62 -16.71
C ARG A 102 8.09 -15.73 -17.16
N PHE A 103 9.06 -15.59 -16.23
CA PHE A 103 10.46 -15.91 -16.50
C PHE A 103 10.76 -17.42 -16.44
N GLY A 104 9.76 -18.27 -16.21
CA GLY A 104 9.89 -19.72 -16.17
C GLY A 104 10.30 -20.29 -14.82
N ALA A 105 10.36 -19.49 -13.77
CA ALA A 105 10.58 -19.98 -12.42
C ALA A 105 9.40 -20.84 -11.94
N SER A 106 9.69 -21.91 -11.19
CA SER A 106 8.67 -22.65 -10.47
C SER A 106 8.27 -21.87 -9.22
N VAL A 107 6.99 -21.52 -9.11
CA VAL A 107 6.54 -20.60 -8.07
C VAL A 107 5.64 -21.27 -7.05
N THR A 108 5.83 -20.93 -5.78
CA THR A 108 4.95 -21.36 -4.69
C THR A 108 4.41 -20.13 -3.97
N GLY A 109 3.09 -20.04 -3.86
CA GLY A 109 2.41 -18.96 -3.13
C GLY A 109 1.70 -19.48 -1.89
N VAL A 110 1.82 -18.73 -0.80
CA VAL A 110 1.08 -18.99 0.43
C VAL A 110 0.33 -17.72 0.83
N ASP A 111 -0.92 -17.86 1.23
CA ASP A 111 -1.65 -16.78 1.89
C ASP A 111 -2.61 -17.34 2.94
N LEU A 112 -2.68 -16.65 4.06
CA LEU A 112 -3.62 -16.95 5.12
C LEU A 112 -5.07 -16.72 4.67
N ASN A 113 -5.27 -15.76 3.77
CA ASN A 113 -6.59 -15.26 3.38
C ASN A 113 -7.18 -16.06 2.20
N PRO A 114 -8.32 -16.74 2.38
CA PRO A 114 -8.96 -17.48 1.30
C PRO A 114 -9.29 -16.63 0.06
N VAL A 115 -9.64 -15.34 0.25
CA VAL A 115 -9.96 -14.43 -0.86
C VAL A 115 -8.71 -14.14 -1.69
N ALA A 116 -7.54 -13.94 -1.06
CA ALA A 116 -6.28 -13.79 -1.74
C ALA A 116 -5.92 -15.01 -2.57
N TRP A 117 -6.03 -16.19 -1.94
CA TRP A 117 -5.82 -17.46 -2.61
C TRP A 117 -6.72 -17.63 -3.83
N PHE A 118 -8.02 -17.33 -3.69
CA PHE A 118 -9.00 -17.46 -4.78
C PHE A 118 -8.70 -16.49 -5.94
N VAL A 119 -8.37 -15.24 -5.63
CA VAL A 119 -8.00 -14.24 -6.64
C VAL A 119 -6.75 -14.69 -7.40
N THR A 120 -5.70 -15.09 -6.69
CA THR A 120 -4.44 -15.53 -7.29
C THR A 120 -4.62 -16.81 -8.12
N LYS A 121 -5.42 -17.79 -7.64
CA LYS A 121 -5.78 -18.99 -8.41
C LYS A 121 -6.39 -18.61 -9.76
N LYS A 122 -7.38 -17.71 -9.76
CA LYS A 122 -8.04 -17.30 -11.02
C LYS A 122 -7.12 -16.47 -11.93
N GLU A 123 -6.13 -15.77 -11.40
CA GLU A 123 -5.16 -15.07 -12.24
C GLU A 123 -4.20 -16.01 -12.97
N PHE A 124 -3.80 -17.12 -12.35
CA PHE A 124 -3.04 -18.17 -13.02
C PHE A 124 -3.90 -18.92 -14.05
N GLU A 125 -5.08 -19.34 -13.67
CA GLU A 125 -6.01 -20.08 -14.55
C GLU A 125 -6.54 -19.24 -15.72
N ALA A 126 -6.49 -17.91 -15.64
CA ALA A 126 -6.89 -17.01 -16.71
C ALA A 126 -6.10 -17.24 -18.01
N ALA A 127 -4.87 -17.73 -17.90
CA ALA A 127 -4.04 -18.08 -19.03
C ALA A 127 -4.40 -19.42 -19.66
N GLU A 128 -5.15 -20.27 -18.97
CA GLU A 128 -5.48 -21.63 -19.38
C GLU A 128 -6.94 -21.78 -19.83
N ILE A 129 -7.84 -20.89 -19.37
CA ILE A 129 -9.28 -20.95 -19.64
C ILE A 129 -9.58 -20.55 -21.10
N ASP A 130 -10.50 -21.25 -21.75
CA ASP A 130 -11.00 -20.86 -23.07
C ASP A 130 -11.97 -19.65 -22.93
N PRO A 131 -11.66 -18.49 -23.54
CA PRO A 131 -12.55 -17.34 -23.52
C PRO A 131 -13.96 -17.62 -24.07
N ASP A 132 -14.11 -18.52 -25.03
CA ASP A 132 -15.41 -18.88 -25.60
C ASP A 132 -16.31 -19.59 -24.56
N ASP A 133 -15.74 -20.43 -23.68
CA ASP A 133 -16.50 -21.09 -22.61
C ASP A 133 -16.99 -20.06 -21.57
N LEU A 134 -16.17 -19.03 -21.26
CA LEU A 134 -16.57 -17.92 -20.40
C LEU A 134 -17.70 -17.09 -20.99
N GLU A 135 -17.61 -16.76 -22.29
CA GLU A 135 -18.67 -16.01 -22.98
C GLU A 135 -19.98 -16.80 -23.04
N ASP A 136 -19.92 -18.10 -23.28
CA ASP A 136 -21.12 -18.93 -23.37
C ASP A 136 -21.81 -19.10 -22.02
N ALA A 137 -21.01 -19.23 -20.93
CA ALA A 137 -21.55 -19.24 -19.57
C ALA A 137 -22.19 -17.89 -19.19
N PHE A 138 -21.55 -16.79 -19.56
CA PHE A 138 -22.13 -15.45 -19.34
C PHE A 138 -23.46 -15.31 -20.07
N LYS A 139 -23.59 -15.74 -21.35
CA LYS A 139 -24.83 -15.71 -22.11
C LYS A 139 -25.92 -16.57 -21.46
N GLN A 140 -25.55 -17.68 -20.81
CA GLN A 140 -26.48 -18.49 -20.04
C GLN A 140 -27.01 -17.70 -18.82
N VAL A 141 -26.13 -17.07 -18.02
CA VAL A 141 -26.54 -16.24 -16.88
C VAL A 141 -27.38 -15.05 -17.37
N GLU A 142 -26.94 -14.35 -18.42
CA GLU A 142 -27.68 -13.26 -19.05
C GLU A 142 -29.10 -13.68 -19.42
N SER A 143 -29.24 -14.79 -20.12
CA SER A 143 -30.58 -15.34 -20.51
C SER A 143 -31.45 -15.75 -19.33
N ASP A 144 -30.84 -16.12 -18.19
CA ASP A 144 -31.56 -16.56 -16.99
C ASP A 144 -32.09 -15.39 -16.15
N VAL A 145 -31.39 -14.27 -16.08
CA VAL A 145 -31.67 -13.22 -15.08
C VAL A 145 -31.71 -11.79 -15.62
N SER A 146 -31.18 -11.49 -16.81
CA SER A 146 -30.97 -10.08 -17.23
C SER A 146 -32.26 -9.29 -17.36
N ASP A 147 -33.31 -9.89 -17.99
CA ASP A 147 -34.59 -9.23 -18.17
C ASP A 147 -35.22 -8.89 -16.81
N GLU A 148 -35.24 -9.86 -15.88
CA GLU A 148 -35.80 -9.69 -14.55
C GLU A 148 -35.06 -8.59 -13.74
N LEU A 149 -33.70 -8.64 -13.74
CA LEU A 149 -32.93 -7.67 -12.99
C LEU A 149 -33.00 -6.27 -13.61
N THR A 150 -32.98 -6.16 -14.94
CA THR A 150 -33.06 -4.88 -15.65
C THR A 150 -34.42 -4.22 -15.40
N ASP A 151 -35.52 -4.97 -15.42
CA ASP A 151 -36.87 -4.42 -15.17
C ASP A 151 -37.01 -3.73 -13.81
N LEU A 152 -36.24 -4.19 -12.80
CA LEU A 152 -36.23 -3.60 -11.46
C LEU A 152 -35.47 -2.26 -11.39
N TYR A 153 -34.62 -1.98 -12.38
CA TYR A 153 -33.82 -0.76 -12.48
C TYR A 153 -34.19 0.08 -13.70
N GLN A 154 -35.48 0.19 -14.00
CA GLN A 154 -36.01 1.07 -15.06
C GLN A 154 -36.72 2.28 -14.45
N THR A 155 -36.78 3.37 -15.23
CA THR A 155 -37.53 4.58 -14.94
C THR A 155 -38.13 5.14 -16.22
N ASP A 156 -39.18 5.96 -16.12
CA ASP A 156 -39.75 6.65 -17.27
C ASP A 156 -38.74 7.70 -17.77
N CYS A 157 -38.51 7.79 -19.07
CA CYS A 157 -37.63 8.81 -19.61
C CYS A 157 -38.20 10.21 -19.37
N PRO A 158 -37.45 11.13 -18.69
CA PRO A 158 -37.99 12.47 -18.39
C PRO A 158 -38.25 13.35 -19.62
N HIS A 159 -37.68 13.02 -20.77
CA HIS A 159 -37.75 13.79 -22.01
C HIS A 159 -38.78 13.22 -22.99
N ASP A 160 -38.98 11.92 -23.05
CA ASP A 160 -39.98 11.27 -23.88
C ASP A 160 -40.70 10.17 -23.09
N GLY A 161 -41.95 10.41 -22.72
CA GLY A 161 -42.75 9.47 -21.97
C GLY A 161 -43.12 8.17 -22.68
N SER A 162 -42.70 7.98 -23.94
CA SER A 162 -42.80 6.70 -24.66
C SER A 162 -41.55 5.83 -24.51
N HIS A 163 -40.43 6.41 -24.01
CA HIS A 163 -39.18 5.70 -23.78
C HIS A 163 -39.06 5.25 -22.34
N VAL A 164 -38.34 4.16 -22.14
CA VAL A 164 -37.93 3.67 -20.82
C VAL A 164 -36.41 3.91 -20.68
N ALA A 165 -36.01 4.49 -19.57
CA ALA A 165 -34.61 4.73 -19.28
C ALA A 165 -34.10 3.76 -18.19
N ASP A 166 -32.83 3.43 -18.23
CA ASP A 166 -32.16 2.65 -17.20
C ASP A 166 -31.84 3.53 -16.00
N VAL A 167 -32.07 3.01 -14.81
CA VAL A 167 -31.54 3.56 -13.56
C VAL A 167 -30.06 3.22 -13.47
N VAL A 168 -29.20 4.22 -13.59
CA VAL A 168 -27.75 4.05 -13.40
C VAL A 168 -27.43 3.96 -11.91
N TYR A 169 -27.92 4.95 -11.15
CA TYR A 169 -27.84 4.96 -9.69
C TYR A 169 -29.17 5.45 -9.09
N ALA A 170 -29.66 4.75 -8.07
CA ALA A 170 -30.73 5.21 -7.22
C ALA A 170 -30.12 5.85 -5.95
N LEU A 171 -30.48 7.11 -5.67
CA LEU A 171 -29.91 7.87 -4.58
C LEU A 171 -30.87 7.92 -3.39
N TRP A 172 -30.42 7.35 -2.27
CA TRP A 172 -31.19 7.17 -1.06
C TRP A 172 -30.74 8.09 0.06
N VAL A 173 -31.69 8.60 0.85
CA VAL A 173 -31.43 9.32 2.09
C VAL A 173 -32.12 8.60 3.25
N ARG A 174 -31.43 8.56 4.39
CA ARG A 174 -31.96 8.04 5.65
C ARG A 174 -32.66 9.13 6.42
N SER A 175 -33.68 8.78 7.14
CA SER A 175 -34.47 9.69 7.97
C SER A 175 -34.57 9.18 9.40
N LEU A 176 -34.66 10.12 10.36
CA LEU A 176 -34.96 9.86 11.77
C LEU A 176 -36.04 10.82 12.26
N ASN A 177 -36.77 10.39 13.25
CA ASN A 177 -37.78 11.24 13.88
C ASN A 177 -37.17 12.20 14.92
N CYS A 178 -37.63 13.43 14.94
CA CYS A 178 -37.26 14.37 15.99
C CYS A 178 -37.67 13.82 17.39
N VAL A 179 -36.72 13.70 18.30
CA VAL A 179 -36.99 13.17 19.65
C VAL A 179 -37.95 14.07 20.47
N SER A 180 -38.23 15.32 20.05
CA SER A 180 -39.10 16.25 20.73
C SER A 180 -40.47 16.39 20.08
N CYS A 181 -40.55 16.60 18.76
CA CYS A 181 -41.84 16.86 18.08
C CYS A 181 -42.27 15.74 17.12
N HIS A 182 -41.47 14.69 16.99
CA HIS A 182 -41.73 13.50 16.19
C HIS A 182 -41.84 13.76 14.67
N GLU A 183 -41.34 14.90 14.19
CA GLU A 183 -41.24 15.15 12.73
C GLU A 183 -40.15 14.29 12.11
N THR A 184 -40.43 13.67 10.98
CA THR A 184 -39.45 12.90 10.21
C THR A 184 -38.47 13.86 9.53
N ILE A 185 -37.15 13.64 9.72
CA ILE A 185 -36.09 14.52 9.26
C ILE A 185 -35.18 13.71 8.32
N PRO A 186 -35.22 14.00 7.00
CA PRO A 186 -34.22 13.44 6.06
C PRO A 186 -32.80 13.94 6.39
N LEU A 187 -31.84 13.04 6.49
CA LEU A 187 -30.51 13.33 7.02
C LEU A 187 -29.53 13.82 5.93
N PHE A 188 -29.97 14.83 5.18
CA PHE A 188 -29.11 15.50 4.19
C PHE A 188 -28.03 16.34 4.88
N LYS A 189 -26.78 16.25 4.39
CA LYS A 189 -25.71 17.21 4.74
C LYS A 189 -25.85 18.50 3.95
N ASP A 190 -26.16 18.38 2.70
CA ASP A 190 -26.54 19.43 1.77
C ASP A 190 -27.52 18.83 0.76
N TYR A 191 -28.20 19.68 0.00
CA TYR A 191 -29.19 19.26 -1.00
C TYR A 191 -28.62 19.16 -2.42
N ARG A 192 -27.30 19.10 -2.57
CA ARG A 192 -26.64 18.85 -3.87
C ARG A 192 -26.85 17.40 -4.30
N VAL A 193 -27.41 17.20 -5.48
CA VAL A 193 -27.48 15.92 -6.16
C VAL A 193 -26.21 15.65 -6.93
N ALA A 194 -25.81 16.57 -7.81
CA ALA A 194 -24.63 16.43 -8.67
C ALA A 194 -24.15 17.76 -9.28
N LYS A 195 -22.97 17.74 -9.90
CA LYS A 195 -22.53 18.81 -10.81
C LYS A 195 -23.22 18.70 -12.18
N GLY A 196 -23.42 19.83 -12.86
CA GLY A 196 -24.01 19.91 -14.19
C GLY A 196 -23.11 19.48 -15.33
N ARG A 197 -22.46 18.31 -15.18
CA ARG A 197 -21.47 17.77 -16.14
C ARG A 197 -22.09 17.32 -17.45
N TYR A 198 -23.35 16.91 -17.43
CA TYR A 198 -24.04 16.45 -18.63
C TYR A 198 -24.50 17.61 -19.50
N GLU A 199 -24.70 18.77 -18.90
CA GLU A 199 -25.06 20.05 -19.52
C GLU A 199 -23.84 20.92 -19.88
N ASP A 200 -22.62 20.43 -19.74
CA ASP A 200 -21.38 21.19 -19.87
C ASP A 200 -21.41 22.49 -19.06
N SER A 201 -21.91 22.42 -17.81
CA SER A 201 -22.19 23.55 -16.95
C SER A 201 -21.47 23.42 -15.60
N ASP A 202 -20.98 24.56 -15.09
CA ASP A 202 -20.42 24.66 -13.73
C ASP A 202 -21.52 24.70 -12.63
N ARG A 203 -22.79 24.73 -13.02
CA ARG A 203 -23.92 24.72 -12.09
C ARG A 203 -24.06 23.39 -11.34
N ASP A 204 -24.84 23.40 -10.29
CA ASP A 204 -25.13 22.23 -9.47
C ASP A 204 -26.61 21.82 -9.62
N HIS A 205 -26.89 20.52 -9.80
CA HIS A 205 -28.20 19.97 -9.60
C HIS A 205 -28.51 19.89 -8.09
N VAL A 206 -29.62 20.47 -7.67
CA VAL A 206 -30.06 20.49 -6.28
C VAL A 206 -31.48 19.96 -6.14
N LEU A 207 -31.74 19.31 -5.00
CA LEU A 207 -33.04 18.80 -4.60
C LEU A 207 -33.79 19.89 -3.80
N CYS A 208 -35.02 20.17 -4.16
CA CYS A 208 -35.91 21.03 -3.35
C CYS A 208 -36.39 20.26 -2.13
N PRO A 209 -36.15 20.75 -0.89
CA PRO A 209 -36.63 20.08 0.32
C PRO A 209 -38.14 20.11 0.54
N ASP A 210 -38.89 20.95 -0.21
CA ASP A 210 -40.34 21.07 -0.09
C ASP A 210 -41.09 20.13 -1.05
N CYS A 211 -40.71 20.10 -2.32
CA CYS A 211 -41.46 19.33 -3.33
C CYS A 211 -40.66 18.15 -3.96
N GLY A 212 -39.39 17.96 -3.58
CA GLY A 212 -38.54 16.90 -4.15
C GLY A 212 -38.11 17.17 -5.62
N GLY A 213 -38.39 18.32 -6.21
CA GLY A 213 -38.02 18.67 -7.58
C GLY A 213 -36.50 18.90 -7.70
N ILE A 214 -35.89 18.47 -8.81
CA ILE A 214 -34.47 18.64 -9.09
C ILE A 214 -34.28 19.74 -10.12
N PHE A 215 -33.46 20.75 -9.81
CA PHE A 215 -33.17 21.89 -10.68
C PHE A 215 -31.73 22.36 -10.57
N LEU A 216 -31.26 23.17 -11.53
CA LEU A 216 -29.91 23.69 -11.56
C LEU A 216 -29.80 25.05 -10.84
N THR A 217 -28.78 25.18 -9.96
CA THR A 217 -28.39 26.44 -9.32
C THR A 217 -26.94 26.81 -9.63
N ASP A 218 -26.61 28.09 -9.61
CA ASP A 218 -25.25 28.55 -9.88
C ASP A 218 -24.29 28.31 -8.70
N ASP A 219 -24.78 28.43 -7.47
CA ASP A 219 -23.99 28.26 -6.24
C ASP A 219 -24.86 27.74 -5.11
N ILE A 220 -24.51 26.55 -4.59
CA ILE A 220 -25.25 25.93 -3.47
C ILE A 220 -25.16 26.72 -2.15
N SER A 221 -24.17 27.58 -1.98
CA SER A 221 -24.00 28.40 -0.76
C SER A 221 -24.85 29.67 -0.74
N THR A 222 -25.53 29.97 -1.83
CA THR A 222 -26.44 31.11 -1.96
C THR A 222 -27.91 30.67 -1.95
N GLU A 223 -28.80 31.65 -1.69
CA GLU A 223 -30.24 31.41 -1.72
C GLU A 223 -30.69 31.01 -3.15
N SER A 224 -31.39 29.91 -3.24
CA SER A 224 -31.94 29.37 -4.47
C SER A 224 -33.45 29.24 -4.40
N VAL A 225 -34.11 29.42 -5.53
CA VAL A 225 -35.57 29.34 -5.64
C VAL A 225 -35.95 28.16 -6.50
N CYS A 226 -36.73 27.24 -5.97
CA CYS A 226 -37.22 26.09 -6.71
C CYS A 226 -38.04 26.52 -7.94
N SER A 227 -37.70 25.97 -9.10
CA SER A 227 -38.44 26.25 -10.34
C SER A 227 -39.87 25.72 -10.34
N ASP A 228 -40.17 24.70 -9.55
CA ASP A 228 -41.45 23.98 -9.61
C ASP A 228 -42.46 24.52 -8.57
N CYS A 229 -42.01 24.74 -7.32
CA CYS A 229 -42.89 25.15 -6.24
C CYS A 229 -42.62 26.60 -5.70
N GLY A 230 -41.52 27.22 -6.09
CA GLY A 230 -41.12 28.55 -5.67
C GLY A 230 -40.56 28.63 -4.23
N TYR A 231 -40.21 27.49 -3.61
CA TYR A 231 -39.60 27.42 -2.29
C TYR A 231 -38.18 28.03 -2.30
N GLU A 232 -37.90 28.92 -1.32
CA GLU A 232 -36.63 29.59 -1.18
C GLU A 232 -35.78 28.91 -0.09
N PHE A 233 -34.55 28.51 -0.42
CA PHE A 233 -33.64 27.84 0.54
C PHE A 233 -32.17 27.98 0.10
N ILE A 234 -31.24 27.65 1.01
CA ILE A 234 -29.82 27.58 0.72
C ILE A 234 -29.43 26.08 0.61
N PRO A 235 -29.08 25.57 -0.57
CA PRO A 235 -28.84 24.13 -0.76
C PRO A 235 -27.70 23.56 0.09
N ALA A 236 -26.71 24.34 0.49
CA ALA A 236 -25.64 23.92 1.39
C ALA A 236 -26.11 23.65 2.83
N ASN A 237 -27.33 24.08 3.22
CA ASN A 237 -27.81 24.00 4.59
C ASN A 237 -28.74 22.78 4.78
N GLY A 238 -28.16 21.59 4.78
CA GLY A 238 -28.92 20.40 5.19
C GLY A 238 -29.11 20.27 6.70
N PRO A 239 -30.04 19.42 7.15
CA PRO A 239 -30.29 19.15 8.57
C PRO A 239 -29.10 18.57 9.33
N VAL A 240 -28.18 17.85 8.67
CA VAL A 240 -27.03 17.20 9.31
C VAL A 240 -25.83 18.16 9.36
N SER A 241 -25.32 18.38 10.57
CA SER A 241 -24.11 19.19 10.81
C SER A 241 -22.90 18.31 11.14
N GLN A 242 -21.71 18.94 11.21
CA GLN A 242 -20.48 18.22 11.61
C GLN A 242 -20.66 17.53 12.98
N GLY A 243 -20.02 16.38 13.15
CA GLY A 243 -20.07 15.59 14.38
C GLY A 243 -21.32 14.71 14.51
N GLY A 244 -22.02 14.39 13.41
CA GLY A 244 -23.14 13.43 13.43
C GLY A 244 -24.39 13.96 14.15
N MET A 245 -24.55 15.28 14.19
CA MET A 245 -25.77 15.92 14.78
C MET A 245 -26.79 16.19 13.67
N TYR A 246 -28.08 15.90 13.93
CA TYR A 246 -29.18 16.36 13.09
C TYR A 246 -30.04 17.38 13.78
N GLY A 247 -30.59 18.33 13.03
CA GLY A 247 -31.40 19.44 13.51
C GLY A 247 -32.81 19.37 12.94
N CYS A 248 -33.81 19.48 13.84
CA CYS A 248 -35.21 19.54 13.42
C CYS A 248 -35.55 20.94 12.87
N PRO A 249 -36.04 21.06 11.63
CA PRO A 249 -36.42 22.35 11.05
C PRO A 249 -37.61 23.00 11.77
N SER A 250 -38.51 22.20 12.33
CA SER A 250 -39.76 22.70 12.97
C SER A 250 -39.56 23.20 14.37
N CYS A 251 -38.78 22.48 15.22
CA CYS A 251 -38.63 22.89 16.64
C CYS A 251 -37.23 23.40 17.00
N GLY A 252 -36.25 23.30 16.08
CA GLY A 252 -34.88 23.77 16.25
C GLY A 252 -34.01 22.91 17.16
N LEU A 253 -34.49 21.74 17.64
CA LEU A 253 -33.71 20.82 18.46
C LEU A 253 -32.59 20.20 17.62
N LYS A 254 -31.38 20.13 18.17
CA LYS A 254 -30.27 19.38 17.63
C LYS A 254 -29.99 18.16 18.49
N TYR A 255 -29.78 16.99 17.85
CA TYR A 255 -29.59 15.73 18.56
C TYR A 255 -28.58 14.82 17.82
N PRO A 256 -27.75 14.01 18.53
CA PRO A 256 -26.85 13.08 17.89
C PRO A 256 -27.60 11.93 17.18
N ILE A 257 -27.16 11.56 15.98
CA ILE A 257 -27.79 10.47 15.24
C ILE A 257 -27.66 9.15 16.02
N VAL A 258 -26.46 8.85 16.54
CA VAL A 258 -26.17 7.60 17.26
C VAL A 258 -26.98 7.48 18.56
N ASP A 259 -27.25 8.60 19.26
CA ASP A 259 -28.07 8.60 20.47
C ASP A 259 -29.56 8.29 20.15
N ALA A 260 -30.08 8.81 19.04
CA ALA A 260 -31.43 8.52 18.58
C ALA A 260 -31.62 7.03 18.26
N ILE A 261 -30.62 6.41 17.63
CA ILE A 261 -30.63 4.98 17.34
C ILE A 261 -30.50 4.16 18.63
N ALA A 262 -29.62 4.56 19.55
CA ALA A 262 -29.47 3.92 20.86
C ALA A 262 -30.74 3.99 21.70
N GLU A 263 -31.59 5.02 21.51
CA GLU A 263 -32.91 5.15 22.12
C GLU A 263 -34.00 4.34 21.42
N GLY A 264 -33.68 3.55 20.41
CA GLY A 264 -34.55 2.59 19.75
C GLY A 264 -35.18 3.10 18.45
N GLN A 265 -34.69 4.19 17.87
CA GLN A 265 -35.06 4.54 16.50
C GLN A 265 -34.30 3.70 15.50
N SER A 266 -34.93 3.38 14.40
CA SER A 266 -34.30 2.80 13.20
C SER A 266 -34.35 3.83 12.06
N TYR A 267 -33.42 3.72 11.11
CA TYR A 267 -33.51 4.52 9.89
C TYR A 267 -34.73 4.13 9.06
N GLU A 268 -35.45 5.17 8.58
CA GLU A 268 -36.33 5.03 7.43
C GLU A 268 -35.55 5.51 6.19
N GLU A 269 -35.74 4.88 5.04
CA GLU A 269 -34.99 5.19 3.81
C GLU A 269 -35.96 5.72 2.74
N GLU A 270 -35.54 6.78 2.06
CA GLU A 270 -36.31 7.45 1.01
C GLU A 270 -35.46 7.59 -0.25
N LEU A 271 -36.00 7.13 -1.39
CA LEU A 271 -35.44 7.36 -2.70
C LEU A 271 -35.70 8.82 -3.08
N TYR A 272 -34.63 9.63 -3.21
CA TYR A 272 -34.78 11.07 -3.44
C TYR A 272 -34.39 11.54 -4.85
N ALA A 273 -33.53 10.76 -5.55
CA ALA A 273 -33.10 11.08 -6.90
C ALA A 273 -32.68 9.82 -7.66
N ILE A 274 -32.76 9.88 -8.97
CA ILE A 274 -32.30 8.82 -9.89
C ILE A 274 -31.38 9.47 -10.90
N GLU A 275 -30.18 8.87 -11.09
CA GLU A 275 -29.39 9.11 -12.29
C GLU A 275 -29.84 8.12 -13.36
N TYR A 276 -30.34 8.64 -14.48
CA TYR A 276 -30.89 7.82 -15.57
C TYR A 276 -30.01 7.85 -16.82
N TYR A 277 -30.20 6.81 -17.65
CA TYR A 277 -29.63 6.71 -18.98
C TYR A 277 -30.68 6.17 -19.95
N CYS A 278 -31.04 6.96 -20.96
CA CYS A 278 -32.05 6.58 -21.95
C CYS A 278 -31.40 6.18 -23.28
N THR A 279 -31.32 4.88 -23.49
CA THR A 279 -30.76 4.29 -24.72
C THR A 279 -31.49 4.74 -25.98
N ASP A 280 -32.82 4.78 -25.94
CA ASP A 280 -33.62 5.21 -27.10
C ASP A 280 -33.31 6.66 -27.51
N CYS A 281 -33.22 7.58 -26.55
CA CYS A 281 -32.84 8.96 -26.83
C CYS A 281 -31.43 9.09 -27.40
N GLU A 282 -30.47 8.29 -26.91
CA GLU A 282 -29.10 8.26 -27.46
C GLU A 282 -29.08 7.74 -28.89
N ASP A 283 -29.74 6.61 -29.13
CA ASP A 283 -29.81 5.97 -30.45
C ASP A 283 -30.54 6.88 -31.49
N GLU A 284 -31.44 7.75 -31.04
CA GLU A 284 -32.07 8.81 -31.85
C GLU A 284 -31.14 10.03 -32.09
N GLY A 285 -29.97 10.06 -31.49
CA GLY A 285 -28.98 11.12 -31.66
C GLY A 285 -29.22 12.38 -30.83
N ALA A 286 -29.92 12.26 -29.69
CA ALA A 286 -30.15 13.36 -28.77
C ALA A 286 -28.83 13.84 -28.13
N GLU A 287 -28.84 15.06 -27.61
CA GLU A 287 -27.71 15.58 -26.83
C GLU A 287 -27.54 14.83 -25.51
N ARG A 288 -26.30 14.80 -25.00
CA ARG A 288 -25.95 14.04 -23.77
C ARG A 288 -26.85 14.37 -22.59
N SER A 289 -27.17 15.64 -22.37
CA SER A 289 -28.07 16.12 -21.30
C SER A 289 -29.53 15.63 -21.45
N THR A 290 -29.91 15.12 -22.62
CA THR A 290 -31.22 14.54 -22.88
C THR A 290 -31.26 13.05 -22.51
N TYR A 291 -30.23 12.27 -22.94
CA TYR A 291 -30.25 10.83 -22.67
C TYR A 291 -29.63 10.45 -21.35
N LYS A 292 -28.90 11.36 -20.67
CA LYS A 292 -28.29 11.13 -19.36
C LYS A 292 -28.47 12.33 -18.43
N GLY A 293 -28.99 12.09 -17.22
CA GLY A 293 -29.26 13.18 -16.27
C GLY A 293 -29.80 12.68 -14.94
N TYR A 294 -30.47 13.58 -14.22
CA TYR A 294 -31.06 13.32 -12.91
C TYR A 294 -32.57 13.64 -12.96
N THR A 295 -33.34 12.78 -12.30
CA THR A 295 -34.78 12.97 -12.15
C THR A 295 -35.22 12.65 -10.72
N SER A 296 -36.33 13.26 -10.30
CA SER A 296 -37.02 12.86 -9.08
C SER A 296 -37.71 11.51 -9.33
N PRO A 297 -37.76 10.61 -8.32
CA PRO A 297 -38.39 9.32 -8.46
C PRO A 297 -39.89 9.46 -8.67
N SER A 298 -40.46 8.63 -9.54
CA SER A 298 -41.90 8.50 -9.78
C SER A 298 -42.53 7.45 -8.83
N GLU A 299 -43.87 7.40 -8.76
CA GLU A 299 -44.57 6.30 -8.07
C GLU A 299 -44.20 4.93 -8.65
N GLY A 300 -43.87 4.88 -9.94
CA GLY A 300 -43.45 3.65 -10.65
C GLY A 300 -42.11 3.16 -10.14
N ASP A 301 -41.17 4.06 -9.86
CA ASP A 301 -39.84 3.71 -9.37
C ASP A 301 -39.91 3.18 -7.93
N VAL A 302 -40.67 3.83 -7.05
CA VAL A 302 -40.89 3.36 -5.68
C VAL A 302 -41.58 1.99 -5.70
N LYS A 303 -42.56 1.79 -6.58
CA LYS A 303 -43.26 0.51 -6.69
C LYS A 303 -42.32 -0.61 -7.16
N ARG A 304 -41.41 -0.38 -8.12
CA ARG A 304 -40.42 -1.38 -8.55
C ARG A 304 -39.53 -1.81 -7.38
N TYR A 305 -39.13 -0.86 -6.52
CA TYR A 305 -38.41 -1.19 -5.31
C TYR A 305 -39.25 -2.04 -4.34
N GLU A 306 -40.50 -1.64 -4.06
CA GLU A 306 -41.40 -2.38 -3.18
C GLU A 306 -41.72 -3.79 -3.72
N ASP A 307 -41.87 -3.93 -5.04
CA ASP A 307 -42.05 -5.22 -5.68
C ASP A 307 -40.83 -6.14 -5.53
N ALA A 308 -39.61 -5.60 -5.64
CA ALA A 308 -38.36 -6.32 -5.38
C ALA A 308 -38.24 -6.72 -3.90
N ALA A 309 -38.50 -5.81 -2.97
CA ALA A 309 -38.49 -6.08 -1.53
C ALA A 309 -39.51 -7.17 -1.15
N LYS A 310 -40.67 -7.14 -1.76
CA LYS A 310 -41.69 -8.19 -1.58
C LYS A 310 -41.23 -9.54 -2.12
N GLN A 311 -40.67 -9.58 -3.32
CA GLN A 311 -40.13 -10.82 -3.92
C GLN A 311 -39.01 -11.40 -3.05
N TRP A 312 -38.14 -10.52 -2.49
CA TRP A 312 -37.13 -10.92 -1.53
C TRP A 312 -37.75 -11.57 -0.29
N ALA A 313 -38.72 -10.92 0.33
CA ALA A 313 -39.35 -11.38 1.56
C ALA A 313 -40.20 -12.68 1.38
N GLU A 314 -40.69 -12.96 0.15
CA GLU A 314 -41.50 -14.12 -0.15
C GLU A 314 -40.70 -15.33 -0.70
N ASN A 315 -39.37 -15.16 -0.97
CA ASN A 315 -38.58 -16.19 -1.63
C ASN A 315 -37.50 -16.78 -0.68
N ASP A 316 -37.93 -17.74 0.15
CA ASP A 316 -37.04 -18.42 1.10
C ASP A 316 -35.84 -19.14 0.43
N ASP A 317 -35.95 -19.53 -0.85
CA ASP A 317 -34.89 -20.23 -1.58
C ASP A 317 -33.68 -19.31 -1.85
N LEU A 318 -33.88 -18.01 -1.93
CA LEU A 318 -32.82 -17.05 -2.11
C LEU A 318 -31.97 -16.84 -0.85
N SER A 319 -32.47 -17.20 0.32
CA SER A 319 -31.71 -17.08 1.58
C SER A 319 -30.41 -17.90 1.57
N LYS A 320 -30.34 -18.96 0.76
CA LYS A 320 -29.12 -19.77 0.59
C LYS A 320 -28.00 -19.04 -0.14
N TYR A 321 -28.36 -18.02 -0.91
CA TYR A 321 -27.46 -17.22 -1.72
C TYR A 321 -27.22 -15.83 -1.12
N THR A 322 -27.41 -15.71 0.20
CA THR A 322 -27.25 -14.45 0.94
C THR A 322 -26.47 -14.70 2.22
N PRO A 323 -25.44 -13.91 2.56
CA PRO A 323 -24.73 -14.03 3.81
C PRO A 323 -25.63 -13.52 4.95
N ASP A 324 -25.96 -14.40 5.91
CA ASP A 324 -26.83 -14.11 7.06
C ASP A 324 -26.10 -14.12 8.41
N GLY A 325 -24.76 -14.30 8.39
CA GLY A 325 -23.94 -14.27 9.58
C GLY A 325 -23.83 -12.90 10.25
N GLU A 326 -23.50 -12.91 11.56
CA GLU A 326 -23.20 -11.69 12.31
C GLU A 326 -21.89 -11.06 11.81
N ILE A 327 -21.82 -9.72 11.80
CA ILE A 327 -20.59 -8.98 11.52
C ILE A 327 -19.72 -9.06 12.77
N PRO A 328 -18.49 -9.59 12.70
CA PRO A 328 -17.63 -9.67 13.86
C PRO A 328 -17.10 -8.30 14.29
N ASP A 329 -16.89 -8.12 15.61
CA ASP A 329 -16.13 -6.99 16.12
C ASP A 329 -14.72 -6.93 15.52
N GLY A 330 -14.26 -5.73 15.20
CA GLY A 330 -12.96 -5.54 14.61
C GLY A 330 -12.52 -4.08 14.57
N SER A 331 -11.30 -3.86 14.06
CA SER A 331 -10.70 -2.52 13.92
C SER A 331 -11.40 -1.62 12.91
N ILE A 332 -12.16 -2.19 11.98
CA ILE A 332 -12.87 -1.41 10.95
C ILE A 332 -14.38 -1.39 11.17
N THR A 333 -14.89 -2.10 12.17
CA THR A 333 -16.34 -2.24 12.44
C THR A 333 -16.77 -1.63 13.77
N ALA A 334 -15.97 -1.77 14.85
CA ALA A 334 -16.33 -1.36 16.21
C ALA A 334 -15.91 0.09 16.56
N ALA A 335 -16.12 0.49 17.82
CA ALA A 335 -15.77 1.81 18.36
C ALA A 335 -14.27 2.16 18.24
N SER A 336 -13.42 1.14 18.18
CA SER A 336 -11.97 1.25 17.94
C SER A 336 -11.60 1.35 16.47
N SER A 337 -12.58 1.53 15.57
CA SER A 337 -12.33 1.51 14.13
C SER A 337 -11.34 2.60 13.69
N ILE A 338 -10.54 2.27 12.67
CA ILE A 338 -9.56 3.17 12.05
C ILE A 338 -10.24 4.47 11.55
N SER A 339 -11.49 4.36 11.09
CA SER A 339 -12.30 5.52 10.67
C SER A 339 -12.91 6.32 11.82
N GLY A 340 -12.84 5.80 13.05
CA GLY A 340 -13.53 6.35 14.22
C GLY A 340 -15.04 6.18 14.17
N ASN A 341 -15.57 5.32 13.30
CA ASN A 341 -16.99 5.01 13.17
C ASN A 341 -17.26 3.58 13.65
N ASP A 342 -18.24 3.46 14.52
CA ASP A 342 -18.77 2.19 15.01
C ASP A 342 -20.05 1.89 14.21
N ILE A 343 -20.00 0.89 13.33
CA ILE A 343 -21.14 0.55 12.48
C ILE A 343 -22.31 -0.03 13.26
N PHE A 344 -22.03 -0.70 14.38
CA PHE A 344 -23.06 -1.27 15.24
C PHE A 344 -23.94 -0.18 15.88
N GLN A 345 -23.39 1.00 16.19
CA GLN A 345 -24.16 2.17 16.64
C GLN A 345 -25.09 2.74 15.56
N HIS A 346 -24.91 2.31 14.30
CA HIS A 346 -25.76 2.66 13.17
C HIS A 346 -26.75 1.55 12.78
N GLY A 347 -26.81 0.47 13.58
CA GLY A 347 -27.77 -0.63 13.41
C GLY A 347 -27.36 -1.70 12.41
N TYR A 348 -26.08 -1.80 12.06
CA TYR A 348 -25.55 -2.91 11.28
C TYR A 348 -25.12 -4.04 12.22
N GLU A 349 -25.77 -5.18 12.18
CA GLU A 349 -25.49 -6.34 13.03
C GLU A 349 -25.09 -7.58 12.20
N THR A 350 -25.69 -7.74 11.03
CA THR A 350 -25.46 -8.85 10.12
C THR A 350 -24.96 -8.36 8.76
N TRP A 351 -24.30 -9.23 8.01
CA TRP A 351 -23.80 -8.89 6.66
C TRP A 351 -24.90 -8.42 5.71
N ARG A 352 -26.14 -8.95 5.86
CA ARG A 352 -27.29 -8.53 5.04
C ARG A 352 -27.72 -7.08 5.31
N ASP A 353 -27.47 -6.54 6.50
CA ASP A 353 -27.82 -5.15 6.84
C ASP A 353 -27.03 -4.13 6.00
N MET A 354 -25.95 -4.57 5.37
CA MET A 354 -25.16 -3.74 4.46
C MET A 354 -25.82 -3.50 3.09
N PHE A 355 -26.97 -4.11 2.83
CA PHE A 355 -27.67 -4.07 1.54
C PHE A 355 -29.14 -3.68 1.75
N ASN A 356 -29.75 -3.08 0.74
CA ASN A 356 -31.20 -2.94 0.73
C ASN A 356 -31.87 -4.18 0.12
N ASP A 357 -33.21 -4.26 0.26
CA ASP A 357 -33.96 -5.45 -0.15
C ASP A 357 -33.89 -5.73 -1.68
N ARG A 358 -33.84 -4.69 -2.51
CA ARG A 358 -33.70 -4.86 -3.96
C ARG A 358 -32.32 -5.37 -4.32
N GLN A 359 -31.27 -4.86 -3.66
CA GLN A 359 -29.92 -5.38 -3.83
C GLN A 359 -29.84 -6.85 -3.41
N LEU A 360 -30.38 -7.21 -2.23
CA LEU A 360 -30.39 -8.60 -1.77
C LEU A 360 -31.09 -9.53 -2.76
N TYR A 361 -32.28 -9.12 -3.25
CA TYR A 361 -33.00 -9.89 -4.25
C TYR A 361 -32.20 -10.11 -5.53
N CYS A 362 -31.64 -9.02 -6.09
CA CYS A 362 -30.93 -9.07 -7.35
C CYS A 362 -29.61 -9.84 -7.25
N LEU A 363 -28.83 -9.59 -6.18
CA LEU A 363 -27.54 -10.26 -5.95
C LEU A 363 -27.75 -11.77 -5.71
N SER A 364 -28.71 -12.14 -4.88
CA SER A 364 -28.99 -13.56 -4.61
C SER A 364 -29.56 -14.29 -5.84
N THR A 365 -30.37 -13.62 -6.67
CA THR A 365 -30.87 -14.16 -7.93
C THR A 365 -29.74 -14.39 -8.93
N LEU A 366 -28.81 -13.43 -9.03
CA LEU A 366 -27.62 -13.52 -9.86
C LEU A 366 -26.69 -14.65 -9.40
N LEU A 367 -26.41 -14.71 -8.09
CA LEU A 367 -25.53 -15.75 -7.52
C LEU A 367 -26.12 -17.16 -7.72
N ARG A 368 -27.45 -17.30 -7.54
CA ARG A 368 -28.16 -18.56 -7.86
C ARG A 368 -28.06 -18.96 -9.32
N SER A 369 -27.97 -18.00 -10.24
CA SER A 369 -27.77 -18.28 -11.65
C SER A 369 -26.35 -18.73 -11.96
N ILE A 370 -25.37 -18.13 -11.31
CA ILE A 370 -23.96 -18.54 -11.39
C ILE A 370 -23.77 -19.97 -10.86
N ASP A 371 -24.42 -20.33 -9.76
CA ASP A 371 -24.38 -21.69 -9.17
C ASP A 371 -24.93 -22.78 -10.09
N LYS A 372 -25.67 -22.42 -11.14
CA LYS A 372 -26.21 -23.39 -12.15
C LYS A 372 -25.24 -23.68 -13.30
N ILE A 373 -24.10 -23.00 -13.36
CA ILE A 373 -23.09 -23.29 -14.38
C ILE A 373 -22.41 -24.61 -14.03
N ASP A 374 -22.49 -25.56 -14.98
CA ASP A 374 -22.03 -26.94 -14.75
C ASP A 374 -20.50 -27.05 -14.60
N ASP A 375 -19.74 -26.19 -15.29
CA ASP A 375 -18.29 -26.17 -15.22
C ASP A 375 -17.82 -25.35 -14.00
N PRO A 376 -17.17 -25.97 -12.99
CA PRO A 376 -16.77 -25.28 -11.77
C PRO A 376 -15.74 -24.18 -12.03
N ASP A 377 -14.78 -24.40 -12.94
CA ASP A 377 -13.73 -23.42 -13.20
C ASP A 377 -14.32 -22.16 -13.84
N VAL A 378 -15.24 -22.33 -14.78
CA VAL A 378 -15.99 -21.23 -15.42
C VAL A 378 -16.92 -20.52 -14.42
N SER A 379 -17.63 -21.29 -13.56
CA SER A 379 -18.49 -20.75 -12.50
C SER A 379 -17.69 -19.88 -11.51
N GLU A 380 -16.49 -20.29 -11.17
CA GLU A 380 -15.58 -19.52 -10.30
C GLU A 380 -15.15 -18.17 -10.91
N PHE A 381 -14.95 -18.08 -12.24
CA PHE A 381 -14.69 -16.80 -12.90
C PHE A 381 -15.89 -15.85 -12.83
N LEU A 382 -17.10 -16.37 -13.05
CA LEU A 382 -18.34 -15.57 -12.88
C LEU A 382 -18.51 -15.11 -11.43
N LEU A 383 -18.20 -15.99 -10.46
CA LEU A 383 -18.20 -15.65 -9.04
C LEU A 383 -17.18 -14.56 -8.71
N LEU A 384 -16.00 -14.59 -9.32
CA LEU A 384 -14.99 -13.56 -9.13
C LEU A 384 -15.48 -12.18 -9.64
N ALA A 385 -16.11 -12.13 -10.82
CA ALA A 385 -16.72 -10.91 -11.35
C ALA A 385 -17.89 -10.42 -10.48
N PHE A 386 -18.73 -11.31 -9.99
CA PHE A 386 -19.79 -11.01 -9.02
C PHE A 386 -19.19 -10.41 -7.76
N SER A 387 -18.18 -11.03 -7.18
CA SER A 387 -17.52 -10.59 -5.96
C SER A 387 -16.91 -9.18 -6.11
N ASP A 388 -16.23 -8.86 -7.22
CA ASP A 388 -15.68 -7.51 -7.46
C ASP A 388 -16.79 -6.45 -7.54
N SER A 389 -17.97 -6.80 -8.07
CA SER A 389 -19.10 -5.89 -8.15
C SER A 389 -19.64 -5.46 -6.78
N LEU A 390 -19.54 -6.33 -5.76
CA LEU A 390 -20.04 -6.08 -4.41
C LEU A 390 -19.46 -4.80 -3.78
N LEU A 391 -18.25 -4.41 -4.18
CA LEU A 391 -17.65 -3.16 -3.71
C LEU A 391 -18.56 -1.94 -3.93
N PHE A 392 -19.41 -1.98 -4.96
CA PHE A 392 -20.31 -0.89 -5.35
C PHE A 392 -21.78 -1.24 -5.11
N GLN A 393 -22.10 -2.45 -4.66
CA GLN A 393 -23.46 -2.97 -4.49
C GLN A 393 -23.84 -3.06 -3.01
N ASN A 394 -23.72 -1.93 -2.25
CA ASN A 394 -24.00 -1.92 -0.82
C ASN A 394 -24.34 -0.53 -0.30
N ASN A 395 -24.88 -0.42 0.93
CA ASN A 395 -25.34 0.82 1.55
C ASN A 395 -24.20 1.74 2.06
N PHE A 396 -22.94 1.33 1.93
CA PHE A 396 -21.77 2.16 2.21
C PHE A 396 -21.23 2.87 0.95
N ALA A 397 -21.72 2.47 -0.23
CA ALA A 397 -21.34 3.11 -1.48
C ALA A 397 -21.83 4.56 -1.52
N ARG A 398 -20.92 5.48 -1.86
CA ARG A 398 -21.15 6.92 -1.86
C ARG A 398 -21.32 7.45 -3.26
N TYR A 399 -22.29 8.34 -3.46
CA TYR A 399 -22.31 9.15 -4.67
C TYR A 399 -21.37 10.37 -4.53
N ASN A 400 -20.37 10.45 -5.39
CA ASN A 400 -19.51 11.62 -5.50
C ASN A 400 -20.17 12.63 -6.42
N SER A 401 -20.93 13.56 -5.83
CA SER A 401 -21.66 14.57 -6.58
C SER A 401 -20.76 15.50 -7.42
N ALA A 402 -19.53 15.74 -6.99
CA ALA A 402 -18.56 16.52 -7.76
C ALA A 402 -18.01 15.75 -8.97
N GLY A 403 -17.93 14.43 -8.89
CA GLY A 403 -17.45 13.53 -9.93
C GLY A 403 -18.54 12.89 -10.78
N SER A 404 -19.82 13.04 -10.42
CA SER A 404 -20.97 12.35 -11.03
C SER A 404 -20.69 10.85 -11.18
N LYS A 405 -20.29 10.21 -10.07
CA LYS A 405 -19.90 8.79 -10.06
C LYS A 405 -20.08 8.16 -8.68
N ILE A 406 -20.36 6.88 -8.67
CA ILE A 406 -20.35 6.09 -7.44
C ILE A 406 -18.89 5.81 -6.99
N GLU A 407 -18.67 5.86 -5.69
CA GLU A 407 -17.45 5.40 -5.03
C GLU A 407 -17.80 4.20 -4.16
N GLY A 408 -17.02 3.13 -4.28
CA GLY A 408 -17.26 1.88 -3.57
C GLY A 408 -17.08 2.01 -2.06
N ALA A 409 -17.60 1.04 -1.35
CA ALA A 409 -17.30 0.83 0.07
C ALA A 409 -15.79 0.60 0.28
N LEU A 410 -15.33 0.67 1.51
CA LEU A 410 -13.93 0.39 1.86
C LEU A 410 -12.88 1.29 1.18
N GLY A 411 -13.29 2.47 0.70
CA GLY A 411 -12.39 3.42 0.04
C GLY A 411 -11.25 3.95 0.93
N ARG A 412 -11.38 3.78 2.25
CA ARG A 412 -10.37 4.07 3.28
C ARG A 412 -10.02 2.84 4.11
N ASN A 413 -10.14 1.66 3.52
CA ASN A 413 -9.93 0.37 4.19
C ASN A 413 -10.79 0.19 5.46
N SER A 414 -11.95 0.85 5.51
CA SER A 414 -12.88 0.79 6.65
C SER A 414 -14.31 1.09 6.22
N TYR A 415 -15.28 0.61 6.99
CA TYR A 415 -16.69 0.93 6.80
C TYR A 415 -17.00 2.33 7.34
N THR A 416 -17.67 3.13 6.56
CA THR A 416 -18.12 4.47 6.99
C THR A 416 -19.63 4.57 6.81
N PRO A 417 -20.43 4.48 7.90
CA PRO A 417 -21.89 4.64 7.81
C PRO A 417 -22.28 5.95 7.13
N ARG A 418 -23.32 5.90 6.32
CA ARG A 418 -23.78 7.03 5.52
C ARG A 418 -25.18 7.43 5.88
N THR A 419 -25.46 8.74 5.88
CA THR A 419 -26.82 9.29 5.96
C THR A 419 -27.51 9.34 4.60
N SER A 420 -26.71 9.28 3.53
CA SER A 420 -27.17 9.10 2.16
C SER A 420 -26.21 8.18 1.41
N TYR A 421 -26.71 7.29 0.58
CA TYR A 421 -25.92 6.35 -0.19
C TYR A 421 -26.43 6.24 -1.63
N ALA A 422 -25.62 5.62 -2.51
CA ALA A 422 -26.00 5.31 -3.86
C ALA A 422 -26.19 3.81 -4.01
N GLU A 423 -27.37 3.40 -4.42
CA GLU A 423 -27.61 2.05 -4.88
C GLU A 423 -27.28 1.96 -6.38
N ASN A 424 -26.38 1.07 -6.70
CA ASN A 424 -25.95 0.82 -8.08
C ASN A 424 -26.91 -0.17 -8.77
N ASN A 425 -27.04 -0.08 -10.07
CA ASN A 425 -27.67 -1.11 -10.87
C ASN A 425 -26.88 -2.43 -10.74
N VAL A 426 -27.51 -3.52 -10.33
CA VAL A 426 -26.81 -4.79 -10.08
C VAL A 426 -26.34 -5.43 -11.37
N TRP A 427 -27.23 -5.52 -12.37
CA TRP A 427 -26.89 -6.13 -13.67
C TRP A 427 -25.93 -5.24 -14.46
N GLY A 428 -26.39 -4.07 -14.85
CA GLY A 428 -25.60 -3.08 -15.59
C GLY A 428 -26.40 -2.34 -16.64
N THR A 429 -25.81 -1.24 -17.10
CA THR A 429 -26.35 -0.38 -18.17
C THR A 429 -25.21 0.07 -19.07
N ARG A 430 -25.51 0.74 -20.19
CA ARG A 430 -24.48 1.38 -21.05
C ARG A 430 -23.67 2.47 -20.31
N ALA A 431 -24.14 2.93 -19.16
CA ALA A 431 -23.48 3.93 -18.33
C ALA A 431 -23.26 3.38 -16.90
N GLY A 432 -22.47 4.08 -16.12
CA GLY A 432 -22.17 3.67 -14.74
C GLY A 432 -20.92 2.79 -14.64
N ARG A 433 -20.66 2.30 -13.44
CA ARG A 433 -19.50 1.45 -13.15
C ARG A 433 -19.78 0.57 -11.93
N GLY A 434 -19.04 -0.54 -11.79
CA GLY A 434 -19.17 -1.43 -10.66
C GLY A 434 -20.46 -2.26 -10.68
N THR A 435 -21.05 -2.46 -11.84
CA THR A 435 -22.14 -3.38 -12.09
C THR A 435 -21.59 -4.76 -12.46
N PHE A 436 -22.38 -5.81 -12.40
CA PHE A 436 -21.93 -7.15 -12.80
C PHE A 436 -21.38 -7.19 -14.22
N THR A 437 -22.08 -6.60 -15.20
CA THR A 437 -21.60 -6.56 -16.58
C THR A 437 -20.29 -5.80 -16.76
N THR A 438 -20.07 -4.72 -15.99
CA THR A 438 -18.81 -3.95 -16.07
C THR A 438 -17.65 -4.68 -15.38
N THR A 439 -17.89 -5.43 -14.32
CA THR A 439 -16.85 -6.25 -13.67
C THR A 439 -16.55 -7.51 -14.49
N TRP A 440 -17.56 -8.08 -15.14
CA TRP A 440 -17.40 -9.16 -16.12
C TRP A 440 -16.52 -8.72 -17.31
N GLN A 441 -16.80 -7.56 -17.90
CA GLN A 441 -15.96 -7.05 -18.99
C GLN A 441 -14.51 -6.85 -18.58
N LYS A 442 -14.25 -6.31 -17.39
CA LYS A 442 -12.89 -6.21 -16.86
C LYS A 442 -12.23 -7.58 -16.66
N LEU A 443 -13.01 -8.60 -16.31
CA LEU A 443 -12.50 -9.95 -16.18
C LEU A 443 -12.12 -10.51 -17.55
N LEU A 444 -12.95 -10.33 -18.57
CA LEU A 444 -12.63 -10.71 -19.94
C LEU A 444 -11.40 -9.98 -20.47
N ASP A 445 -11.29 -8.67 -20.22
CA ASP A 445 -10.11 -7.88 -20.58
C ASP A 445 -8.85 -8.44 -19.88
N ALA A 446 -8.98 -8.94 -18.64
CA ALA A 446 -7.87 -9.54 -17.92
C ALA A 446 -7.51 -10.94 -18.42
N VAL A 447 -8.50 -11.73 -18.86
CA VAL A 447 -8.27 -13.01 -19.53
C VAL A 447 -7.61 -12.81 -20.90
N ASP A 448 -8.08 -11.85 -21.68
CA ASP A 448 -7.41 -11.47 -22.94
C ASP A 448 -5.96 -11.03 -22.71
N PHE A 449 -5.72 -10.22 -21.68
CA PHE A 449 -4.35 -9.84 -21.26
C PHE A 449 -3.52 -11.06 -20.82
N ALA A 450 -4.11 -12.06 -20.17
CA ALA A 450 -3.39 -13.26 -19.77
C ALA A 450 -2.96 -14.08 -21.00
N HIS A 451 -3.77 -14.11 -22.05
CA HIS A 451 -3.45 -14.78 -23.32
C HIS A 451 -2.55 -13.95 -24.23
N ASN A 452 -2.70 -12.63 -24.22
CA ASN A 452 -1.98 -11.68 -25.10
C ASN A 452 -1.45 -10.50 -24.26
N PRO A 453 -0.46 -10.75 -23.37
CA PRO A 453 0.01 -9.72 -22.48
C PRO A 453 0.70 -8.57 -23.22
N THR A 454 0.33 -7.35 -22.86
CA THR A 454 0.90 -6.08 -23.34
C THR A 454 1.17 -5.14 -22.18
N GLU A 455 2.00 -4.13 -22.36
CA GLU A 455 2.20 -3.07 -21.40
C GLU A 455 1.94 -1.69 -22.03
N ARG A 456 1.28 -0.80 -21.25
CA ARG A 456 1.02 0.58 -21.68
C ARG A 456 1.98 1.52 -21.00
N TYR A 457 2.61 2.37 -21.78
CA TYR A 457 3.54 3.36 -21.29
C TYR A 457 3.31 4.72 -21.93
N LEU A 458 3.78 5.78 -21.25
CA LEU A 458 3.69 7.16 -21.74
C LEU A 458 5.03 7.55 -22.32
N GLU A 459 5.04 7.92 -23.60
CA GLU A 459 6.17 8.53 -24.26
C GLU A 459 5.75 9.87 -24.87
N ASN A 460 6.43 10.95 -24.50
CA ASN A 460 6.11 12.33 -24.97
C ASN A 460 4.65 12.75 -24.74
N GLU A 461 4.03 12.34 -23.62
CA GLU A 461 2.61 12.56 -23.27
C GLU A 461 1.61 11.77 -24.15
N GLU A 462 2.06 10.90 -25.05
CA GLU A 462 1.24 9.98 -25.81
C GLU A 462 1.26 8.58 -25.18
N LEU A 463 0.10 7.91 -25.21
CA LEU A 463 -0.03 6.53 -24.69
C LEU A 463 0.37 5.56 -25.79
N HIS A 464 1.37 4.76 -25.50
CA HIS A 464 1.85 3.64 -26.33
C HIS A 464 1.53 2.32 -25.70
N GLU A 465 1.55 1.24 -26.50
CA GLU A 465 1.37 -0.14 -26.05
C GLU A 465 2.46 -1.00 -26.70
N THR A 466 3.04 -1.91 -25.90
CA THR A 466 4.06 -2.86 -26.41
C THR A 466 3.43 -3.90 -27.31
N GLU A 467 4.24 -4.59 -28.12
CA GLU A 467 3.78 -5.79 -28.82
C GLU A 467 3.46 -6.90 -27.80
N SER A 468 2.44 -7.69 -28.09
CA SER A 468 2.08 -8.85 -27.26
C SER A 468 3.01 -10.02 -27.56
N PHE A 469 3.20 -10.89 -26.58
CA PHE A 469 3.86 -12.19 -26.78
C PHE A 469 2.87 -13.33 -26.55
N GLU A 470 3.04 -14.42 -27.28
CA GLU A 470 2.08 -15.54 -27.30
C GLU A 470 2.24 -16.49 -26.12
N GLU A 471 3.34 -16.44 -25.37
CA GLU A 471 3.57 -17.36 -24.28
C GLU A 471 3.19 -16.83 -22.92
N LEU A 472 2.45 -17.67 -22.29
CA LEU A 472 1.89 -17.54 -20.98
C LEU A 472 2.92 -17.83 -19.89
N ILE A 473 2.49 -17.94 -18.66
CA ILE A 473 3.29 -18.39 -17.53
C ILE A 473 3.85 -19.77 -17.87
N SER A 474 5.18 -19.88 -17.99
CA SER A 474 5.84 -21.13 -18.38
C SER A 474 6.32 -21.96 -17.19
N GLY A 475 6.36 -21.41 -15.99
CA GLY A 475 6.74 -22.09 -14.76
C GLY A 475 5.59 -22.91 -14.15
N GLU A 476 5.94 -23.98 -13.43
CA GLU A 476 4.97 -24.68 -12.59
C GLU A 476 4.57 -23.79 -11.41
N TYR A 477 3.31 -23.87 -10.96
CA TYR A 477 2.84 -23.12 -9.80
C TYR A 477 2.15 -24.00 -8.77
N THR A 478 2.32 -23.63 -7.50
CA THR A 478 1.64 -24.23 -6.35
C THR A 478 1.07 -23.13 -5.47
N LEU A 479 -0.23 -23.14 -5.22
CA LEU A 479 -0.92 -22.15 -4.39
C LEU A 479 -1.52 -22.82 -3.16
N LEU A 480 -1.13 -22.36 -1.98
CA LEU A 480 -1.53 -22.90 -0.70
C LEU A 480 -2.28 -21.84 0.11
N GLN A 481 -3.46 -22.20 0.63
CA GLN A 481 -4.12 -21.42 1.65
C GLN A 481 -3.65 -21.89 3.02
N GLY A 482 -3.12 -20.98 3.82
CA GLY A 482 -2.65 -21.32 5.19
C GLY A 482 -1.74 -20.26 5.79
N ASP A 483 -1.42 -20.46 7.04
CA ASP A 483 -0.46 -19.63 7.75
C ASP A 483 0.97 -20.02 7.38
N MET A 484 1.75 -19.07 6.87
CA MET A 484 3.15 -19.31 6.50
C MET A 484 3.98 -19.88 7.67
N ARG A 485 3.63 -19.57 8.91
CA ARG A 485 4.32 -20.07 10.12
C ARG A 485 4.14 -21.57 10.32
N ASP A 486 3.03 -22.16 9.83
CA ASP A 486 2.64 -23.56 10.11
C ASP A 486 2.43 -24.40 8.84
N VAL A 487 2.35 -23.78 7.63
CA VAL A 487 2.10 -24.50 6.39
C VAL A 487 3.23 -25.47 6.09
N SER A 488 2.85 -26.68 5.63
CA SER A 488 3.82 -27.73 5.29
C SER A 488 4.41 -27.46 3.91
N LEU A 489 5.65 -27.00 3.88
CA LEU A 489 6.49 -26.85 2.71
C LEU A 489 7.76 -27.70 2.93
N GLU A 490 8.11 -28.52 1.95
CA GLU A 490 9.26 -29.46 2.04
C GLU A 490 10.40 -29.05 1.11
N ASP A 491 10.16 -28.12 0.18
CA ASP A 491 11.13 -27.71 -0.82
C ASP A 491 12.08 -26.64 -0.29
N GLU A 492 13.28 -26.57 -0.82
CA GLU A 492 14.26 -25.52 -0.62
C GLU A 492 14.13 -24.52 -1.77
N TYR A 493 13.99 -23.22 -1.45
CA TYR A 493 13.76 -22.18 -2.44
C TYR A 493 15.01 -21.37 -2.72
N ASP A 494 15.22 -21.04 -3.98
CA ASP A 494 16.35 -20.20 -4.42
C ASP A 494 16.10 -18.72 -4.10
N ALA A 495 14.85 -18.29 -4.16
CA ALA A 495 14.46 -16.93 -3.84
C ALA A 495 13.12 -16.86 -3.10
N VAL A 496 13.01 -15.88 -2.22
CA VAL A 496 11.73 -15.43 -1.65
C VAL A 496 11.50 -14.01 -2.13
N ILE A 497 10.38 -13.79 -2.85
CA ILE A 497 9.99 -12.48 -3.38
C ILE A 497 8.57 -12.17 -2.91
N THR A 498 8.40 -11.14 -2.07
CA THR A 498 7.12 -10.91 -1.40
C THR A 498 6.84 -9.45 -1.10
N ASP A 499 5.56 -9.14 -0.84
CA ASP A 499 5.07 -7.90 -0.23
C ASP A 499 4.45 -8.25 1.14
N PRO A 500 5.24 -8.28 2.23
CA PRO A 500 4.79 -8.77 3.52
C PRO A 500 3.74 -7.85 4.15
N PRO A 501 2.98 -8.30 5.16
CA PRO A 501 2.04 -7.45 5.86
C PRO A 501 2.75 -6.27 6.53
N TYR A 502 2.16 -5.07 6.41
CA TYR A 502 2.66 -3.84 7.00
C TYR A 502 1.97 -3.58 8.35
N TYR A 503 2.69 -3.03 9.28
CA TYR A 503 2.37 -2.85 10.69
C TYR A 503 0.88 -2.62 11.02
N ASP A 504 0.26 -1.53 10.53
CA ASP A 504 -1.13 -1.15 10.84
C ASP A 504 -1.91 -0.59 9.64
N ASN A 505 -1.40 -0.77 8.41
CA ASN A 505 -1.95 -0.11 7.23
C ASN A 505 -3.32 -0.65 6.81
N VAL A 506 -3.48 -1.97 6.77
CA VAL A 506 -4.72 -2.63 6.33
C VAL A 506 -4.94 -3.91 7.14
N VAL A 507 -6.09 -4.03 7.77
CA VAL A 507 -6.50 -5.29 8.41
C VAL A 507 -7.15 -6.17 7.33
N TYR A 508 -6.31 -6.87 6.56
CA TYR A 508 -6.74 -7.63 5.37
C TYR A 508 -7.86 -8.61 5.64
N SER A 509 -7.79 -9.33 6.74
CA SER A 509 -8.83 -10.28 7.15
C SER A 509 -10.19 -9.61 7.31
N GLU A 510 -10.24 -8.44 7.95
CA GLU A 510 -11.50 -7.74 8.20
C GLU A 510 -12.10 -7.09 6.93
N VAL A 511 -11.26 -6.55 6.03
CA VAL A 511 -11.77 -5.97 4.76
C VAL A 511 -12.16 -7.04 3.75
N SER A 512 -11.51 -8.20 3.77
CA SER A 512 -11.83 -9.31 2.87
C SER A 512 -13.03 -10.12 3.30
N ASP A 513 -13.42 -10.10 4.58
CA ASP A 513 -14.63 -10.77 5.07
C ASP A 513 -15.88 -10.36 4.27
N PHE A 514 -15.95 -9.09 3.86
CA PHE A 514 -17.05 -8.58 3.03
C PHE A 514 -17.24 -9.35 1.72
N PHE A 515 -16.15 -9.80 1.10
CA PHE A 515 -16.19 -10.62 -0.11
C PHE A 515 -16.29 -12.11 0.22
N TYR A 516 -15.54 -12.53 1.24
CA TYR A 516 -15.49 -13.91 1.70
C TYR A 516 -16.87 -14.48 2.01
N VAL A 517 -17.71 -13.73 2.73
CA VAL A 517 -19.05 -14.20 3.15
C VAL A 517 -20.00 -14.48 1.97
N TRP A 518 -19.77 -13.87 0.82
CA TRP A 518 -20.47 -14.16 -0.42
C TRP A 518 -19.81 -15.31 -1.19
N GLN A 519 -18.48 -15.30 -1.32
CA GLN A 519 -17.74 -16.34 -2.02
C GLN A 519 -17.94 -17.72 -1.40
N ARG A 520 -17.91 -17.80 -0.07
CA ARG A 520 -18.10 -19.07 0.63
C ARG A 520 -19.44 -19.78 0.34
N LEU A 521 -20.46 -19.04 -0.07
CA LEU A 521 -21.76 -19.62 -0.40
C LEU A 521 -21.70 -20.63 -1.54
N LEU A 522 -20.73 -20.47 -2.46
CA LEU A 522 -20.50 -21.41 -3.56
C LEU A 522 -19.21 -22.21 -3.41
N LEU A 523 -18.20 -21.71 -2.69
CA LEU A 523 -16.88 -22.33 -2.62
C LEU A 523 -16.72 -23.31 -1.45
N SER A 524 -17.58 -23.27 -0.43
CA SER A 524 -17.44 -24.11 0.77
C SER A 524 -17.57 -25.61 0.49
N ASP A 525 -18.27 -26.02 -0.55
CA ASP A 525 -18.41 -27.41 -0.96
C ASP A 525 -17.15 -27.95 -1.67
N SER A 526 -16.33 -27.06 -2.24
CA SER A 526 -15.12 -27.40 -2.99
C SER A 526 -13.83 -27.22 -2.19
N TYR A 527 -13.81 -26.27 -1.24
CA TYR A 527 -12.63 -25.88 -0.49
C TYR A 527 -12.95 -25.75 1.01
N ASP A 528 -12.42 -26.65 1.84
CA ASP A 528 -12.67 -26.72 3.29
C ASP A 528 -12.35 -25.39 4.02
N PHE A 529 -11.41 -24.58 3.52
CA PHE A 529 -11.06 -23.29 4.11
C PHE A 529 -12.08 -22.17 3.79
N PHE A 530 -13.12 -22.45 3.01
CA PHE A 530 -14.30 -21.61 2.88
C PHE A 530 -15.48 -22.07 3.76
N GLU A 531 -15.36 -23.18 4.54
CA GLU A 531 -16.39 -23.58 5.49
C GLU A 531 -16.57 -22.62 6.67
N PRO A 532 -15.49 -21.99 7.27
CA PRO A 532 -15.63 -21.06 8.39
C PRO A 532 -16.53 -19.85 8.02
N GLU A 533 -17.14 -19.24 9.05
CA GLU A 533 -18.05 -18.10 8.85
C GLU A 533 -17.32 -16.81 8.45
N THR A 534 -16.04 -16.69 8.80
CA THR A 534 -15.18 -15.54 8.50
C THR A 534 -13.78 -15.98 8.14
N THR A 535 -12.99 -15.09 7.60
CA THR A 535 -11.55 -15.31 7.35
C THR A 535 -10.79 -15.52 8.66
N PRO A 536 -9.59 -16.15 8.64
CA PRO A 536 -8.79 -16.39 9.85
C PRO A 536 -8.18 -15.11 10.40
N ARG A 537 -8.94 -14.37 11.23
CA ARG A 537 -8.55 -13.07 11.80
C ARG A 537 -7.48 -13.17 12.87
N SER A 538 -7.54 -14.23 13.72
CA SER A 538 -6.63 -14.42 14.85
C SER A 538 -5.19 -14.65 14.42
N ASP A 539 -5.01 -15.27 13.26
CA ASP A 539 -3.70 -15.71 12.76
C ASP A 539 -3.04 -14.65 11.85
N SER A 540 -3.77 -13.58 11.50
CA SER A 540 -3.27 -12.49 10.70
C SER A 540 -2.12 -11.75 11.39
N ILE A 541 -0.99 -11.59 10.70
CA ILE A 541 0.16 -10.80 11.16
C ILE A 541 -0.16 -9.31 10.95
N VAL A 542 -0.65 -8.67 11.98
CA VAL A 542 -1.05 -7.24 11.93
C VAL A 542 -1.12 -6.66 13.35
N SER A 543 -0.74 -5.40 13.52
CA SER A 543 -1.05 -4.68 14.75
C SER A 543 -2.52 -4.31 14.75
N ASN A 544 -3.31 -4.98 15.58
CA ASN A 544 -4.76 -4.81 15.68
C ASN A 544 -5.20 -4.75 17.14
N PRO A 545 -5.34 -3.55 17.73
CA PRO A 545 -5.76 -3.39 19.12
C PRO A 545 -7.13 -4.01 19.44
N ALA A 546 -8.03 -4.13 18.45
CA ALA A 546 -9.36 -4.74 18.65
C ALA A 546 -9.26 -6.25 18.93
N THR A 547 -8.23 -6.93 18.41
CA THR A 547 -7.94 -8.34 18.71
C THR A 547 -6.89 -8.54 19.80
N GLY A 548 -6.41 -7.44 20.41
CA GLY A 548 -5.40 -7.46 21.47
C GLY A 548 -3.96 -7.63 20.95
N LYS A 549 -3.72 -7.49 19.65
CA LYS A 549 -2.39 -7.52 19.02
C LYS A 549 -1.81 -6.12 18.97
N ASP A 550 -0.74 -5.89 19.71
CA ASP A 550 0.04 -4.65 19.67
C ASP A 550 1.26 -4.76 18.74
N GLY A 551 2.08 -3.71 18.72
CA GLY A 551 3.27 -3.69 17.89
C GLY A 551 4.28 -4.80 18.20
N THR A 552 4.46 -5.10 19.47
CA THR A 552 5.38 -6.17 19.89
C THR A 552 4.88 -7.53 19.38
N THR A 553 3.57 -7.77 19.47
CA THR A 553 2.96 -8.99 18.92
C THR A 553 3.18 -9.12 17.42
N PHE A 554 3.04 -8.00 16.68
CA PHE A 554 3.32 -7.98 15.24
C PHE A 554 4.78 -8.32 14.92
N GLU A 555 5.73 -7.74 15.65
CA GLU A 555 7.16 -7.97 15.47
C GLU A 555 7.52 -9.44 15.76
N ASP A 556 7.00 -10.00 16.86
CA ASP A 556 7.21 -11.40 17.23
C ASP A 556 6.65 -12.35 16.15
N GLU A 557 5.42 -12.12 15.69
CA GLU A 557 4.78 -12.94 14.66
C GLU A 557 5.51 -12.84 13.29
N LEU A 558 5.99 -11.66 12.92
CA LEU A 558 6.78 -11.45 11.72
C LEU A 558 8.15 -12.14 11.84
N GLY A 559 8.78 -12.09 13.02
CA GLY A 559 10.01 -12.82 13.31
C GLY A 559 9.85 -14.32 13.11
N ILE A 560 8.76 -14.92 13.63
CA ILE A 560 8.47 -16.35 13.41
C ILE A 560 8.34 -16.66 11.91
N ALA A 561 7.67 -15.79 11.14
CA ALA A 561 7.56 -15.96 9.70
C ALA A 561 8.92 -15.88 8.99
N PHE A 562 9.78 -14.93 9.37
CA PHE A 562 11.15 -14.86 8.83
C PHE A 562 12.00 -16.08 9.24
N GLY A 563 11.84 -16.61 10.46
CA GLY A 563 12.48 -17.85 10.88
C GLY A 563 12.08 -19.02 9.98
N ARG A 564 10.79 -19.12 9.66
CA ARG A 564 10.30 -20.15 8.73
C ARG A 564 10.82 -19.96 7.31
N ILE A 565 10.86 -18.72 6.82
CA ILE A 565 11.46 -18.37 5.52
C ILE A 565 12.94 -18.77 5.51
N ARG A 566 13.68 -18.52 6.61
CA ARG A 566 15.10 -18.90 6.70
C ARG A 566 15.31 -20.41 6.60
N GLU A 567 14.41 -21.22 7.16
CA GLU A 567 14.45 -22.68 7.05
C GLU A 567 14.22 -23.20 5.64
N LEU A 568 13.40 -22.48 4.86
CA LEU A 568 12.99 -22.86 3.51
C LEU A 568 13.90 -22.29 2.42
N LEU A 569 14.67 -21.25 2.73
CA LEU A 569 15.56 -20.60 1.77
C LEU A 569 16.91 -21.31 1.72
N ALA A 570 17.40 -21.55 0.52
CA ALA A 570 18.74 -22.11 0.27
C ALA A 570 19.83 -21.28 0.97
N ASP A 571 20.96 -21.89 1.30
CA ASP A 571 22.05 -21.20 2.00
C ASP A 571 22.64 -20.03 1.22
N ASP A 572 22.62 -20.07 -0.12
CA ASP A 572 23.00 -19.01 -1.03
C ASP A 572 21.79 -18.23 -1.59
N GLY A 573 20.60 -18.56 -1.12
CA GLY A 573 19.34 -17.95 -1.52
C GLY A 573 19.21 -16.47 -1.17
N ILE A 574 18.15 -15.85 -1.67
CA ILE A 574 17.90 -14.42 -1.51
C ILE A 574 16.47 -14.15 -1.06
N LEU A 575 16.32 -13.28 -0.07
CA LEU A 575 15.02 -12.73 0.34
C LEU A 575 14.90 -11.30 -0.17
N VAL A 576 13.89 -11.03 -0.98
CA VAL A 576 13.60 -9.69 -1.50
C VAL A 576 12.14 -9.36 -1.19
N PHE A 577 11.92 -8.24 -0.54
CA PHE A 577 10.56 -7.83 -0.21
C PHE A 577 10.39 -6.31 -0.23
N THR A 578 9.16 -5.86 -0.41
CA THR A 578 8.80 -4.45 -0.33
C THR A 578 8.39 -4.10 1.10
N TYR A 579 8.74 -2.89 1.54
CA TYR A 579 8.33 -2.38 2.84
C TYR A 579 8.06 -0.88 2.77
N ARG A 580 7.02 -0.46 3.50
CA ARG A 580 6.60 0.94 3.51
C ARG A 580 6.22 1.37 4.94
N ASN A 581 7.08 2.13 5.57
CA ASN A 581 6.79 2.78 6.84
C ASN A 581 7.64 4.04 7.01
N GLY A 582 7.09 5.07 7.67
CA GLY A 582 7.79 6.33 7.96
C GLY A 582 8.41 6.39 9.35
N ASP A 583 8.13 5.43 10.23
CA ASP A 583 8.53 5.47 11.63
C ASP A 583 9.78 4.63 11.93
N ALA A 584 10.65 5.18 12.79
CA ALA A 584 11.88 4.51 13.21
C ALA A 584 11.62 3.22 13.99
N ASP A 585 10.54 3.21 14.81
CA ASP A 585 10.16 2.07 15.62
C ASP A 585 9.78 0.87 14.73
N ALA A 586 8.99 1.12 13.69
CA ALA A 586 8.61 0.07 12.75
C ALA A 586 9.78 -0.47 11.92
N TRP A 587 10.74 0.39 11.53
CA TRP A 587 11.99 -0.06 10.89
C TRP A 587 12.88 -0.82 11.85
N GLY A 588 12.94 -0.37 13.11
CA GLY A 588 13.70 -1.05 14.16
C GLY A 588 13.20 -2.47 14.40
N GLY A 589 11.88 -2.63 14.57
CA GLY A 589 11.24 -3.93 14.74
C GLY A 589 11.44 -4.87 13.55
N LEU A 590 11.29 -4.35 12.31
CA LEU A 590 11.56 -5.14 11.09
C LEU A 590 13.02 -5.64 11.03
N VAL A 591 13.98 -4.76 11.27
CA VAL A 591 15.42 -5.11 11.24
C VAL A 591 15.76 -6.10 12.34
N ASP A 592 15.18 -5.92 13.53
CA ASP A 592 15.38 -6.84 14.65
C ASP A 592 14.84 -8.23 14.34
N ALA A 593 13.61 -8.30 13.82
CA ALA A 593 12.99 -9.55 13.40
C ALA A 593 13.83 -10.30 12.35
N LEU A 594 14.31 -9.61 11.32
CA LEU A 594 15.16 -10.19 10.27
C LEU A 594 16.51 -10.69 10.82
N CYS A 595 17.20 -9.85 11.57
CA CYS A 595 18.55 -10.17 12.04
C CYS A 595 18.54 -11.26 13.13
N SER A 596 17.48 -11.31 13.96
CA SER A 596 17.29 -12.36 14.96
C SER A 596 17.15 -13.73 14.31
N GLU A 597 16.56 -13.81 13.11
CA GLU A 597 16.39 -15.02 12.32
C GLU A 597 17.55 -15.28 11.34
N GLN A 598 18.71 -14.70 11.61
CA GLN A 598 19.94 -14.95 10.87
C GLN A 598 19.91 -14.48 9.40
N PHE A 599 19.26 -13.35 9.15
CA PHE A 599 19.41 -12.62 7.91
C PHE A 599 20.35 -11.44 8.08
N GLU A 600 21.12 -11.10 7.03
CA GLU A 600 21.80 -9.83 6.90
C GLU A 600 21.19 -9.00 5.77
N LEU A 601 21.01 -7.70 6.02
CA LEU A 601 20.59 -6.79 4.97
C LEU A 601 21.76 -6.54 4.01
N THR A 602 21.51 -6.68 2.72
CA THR A 602 22.54 -6.47 1.70
C THR A 602 22.32 -5.21 0.90
N ALA A 603 21.06 -4.84 0.64
CA ALA A 603 20.70 -3.62 -0.08
C ALA A 603 19.29 -3.11 0.28
N MET A 604 19.05 -1.83 0.02
CA MET A 604 17.74 -1.19 0.07
C MET A 604 17.64 -0.21 -1.11
N TYR A 605 16.50 -0.26 -1.83
CA TYR A 605 16.24 0.59 -2.99
C TYR A 605 14.87 1.26 -2.85
N PRO A 606 14.80 2.60 -2.87
CA PRO A 606 13.53 3.30 -2.91
C PRO A 606 12.85 3.13 -4.26
N ILE A 607 11.53 2.97 -4.25
CA ILE A 607 10.70 2.95 -5.46
C ILE A 607 9.57 3.95 -5.34
N ALA A 608 9.33 4.71 -6.41
CA ALA A 608 8.19 5.59 -6.54
C ALA A 608 6.95 4.77 -6.93
N ALA A 609 6.21 4.29 -5.94
CA ALA A 609 4.99 3.52 -6.18
C ALA A 609 3.87 4.38 -6.79
N ASN A 610 3.85 5.71 -6.54
CA ASN A 610 2.93 6.68 -7.13
C ASN A 610 3.58 8.06 -7.21
N ALA A 611 3.58 8.68 -8.40
CA ALA A 611 4.13 10.02 -8.61
C ALA A 611 3.48 11.11 -7.73
N SER A 612 2.25 10.91 -7.23
CA SER A 612 1.56 11.85 -6.33
C SER A 612 2.02 11.79 -4.87
N GLU A 613 2.76 10.76 -4.47
CA GLU A 613 3.24 10.57 -3.11
C GLU A 613 4.61 11.21 -2.86
N LEU A 614 5.35 11.51 -3.93
CA LEU A 614 6.66 12.18 -3.89
C LEU A 614 6.58 13.68 -3.53
N PHE A 615 5.38 14.29 -3.57
CA PHE A 615 5.19 15.74 -3.44
C PHE A 615 4.38 16.18 -2.20
N GLY A 616 4.19 15.33 -1.20
CA GLY A 616 3.49 15.68 0.03
C GLY A 616 4.43 16.29 1.08
N ASP A 617 3.99 17.40 1.74
CA ASP A 617 4.73 18.14 2.78
C ASP A 617 4.99 17.37 4.10
N ASN A 618 4.65 16.08 4.20
CA ASN A 618 4.81 15.28 5.41
C ASN A 618 5.48 13.94 5.09
N LYS A 619 6.68 13.74 5.63
CA LYS A 619 7.52 12.52 5.66
C LYS A 619 7.39 11.60 4.42
N PRO A 620 8.46 11.31 3.69
CA PRO A 620 8.39 10.49 2.48
C PRO A 620 7.86 9.10 2.85
N ASN A 621 6.63 8.83 2.44
CA ASN A 621 6.02 7.52 2.55
C ASN A 621 6.39 6.71 1.28
N VAL A 622 7.69 6.48 1.11
CA VAL A 622 8.27 5.81 -0.06
C VAL A 622 8.29 4.31 0.20
N THR A 623 7.88 3.52 -0.77
CA THR A 623 8.07 2.07 -0.74
C THR A 623 9.54 1.75 -0.98
N VAL A 624 10.09 0.81 -0.22
CA VAL A 624 11.50 0.41 -0.28
C VAL A 624 11.58 -1.07 -0.61
N ILE A 625 12.39 -1.45 -1.57
CA ILE A 625 12.79 -2.83 -1.81
C ILE A 625 13.91 -3.16 -0.83
N VAL A 626 13.71 -4.15 0.02
CA VAL A 626 14.70 -4.65 0.98
C VAL A 626 15.25 -5.97 0.47
N VAL A 627 16.57 -6.08 0.44
CA VAL A 627 17.28 -7.29 0.03
C VAL A 627 18.05 -7.83 1.21
N ALA A 628 17.77 -9.08 1.56
CA ALA A 628 18.44 -9.78 2.66
C ALA A 628 18.96 -11.15 2.20
N ARG A 629 19.98 -11.65 2.87
CA ARG A 629 20.55 -12.98 2.61
C ARG A 629 20.77 -13.73 3.92
N PRO A 630 20.73 -15.07 3.88
CA PRO A 630 21.14 -15.89 5.02
C PRO A 630 22.54 -15.54 5.49
N VAL A 631 22.72 -15.43 6.80
CA VAL A 631 24.05 -15.25 7.40
C VAL A 631 24.82 -16.57 7.31
N THR A 632 25.88 -16.60 6.53
CA THR A 632 26.75 -17.77 6.34
C THR A 632 28.00 -17.76 7.23
N SER A 633 28.30 -16.60 7.85
CA SER A 633 29.44 -16.41 8.75
C SER A 633 28.99 -16.05 10.15
N PRO A 634 29.76 -16.36 11.21
CA PRO A 634 29.44 -15.92 12.57
C PRO A 634 29.24 -14.41 12.59
N GLN A 635 28.24 -13.94 13.35
CA GLN A 635 28.02 -12.51 13.60
C GLN A 635 29.33 -11.81 14.00
N GLY A 636 29.48 -10.54 13.58
CA GLY A 636 30.67 -9.74 13.83
C GLY A 636 31.05 -9.64 15.32
N GLU A 637 32.27 -9.24 15.58
CA GLU A 637 32.71 -8.98 16.96
C GLU A 637 31.96 -7.78 17.55
N PRO A 638 31.82 -7.69 18.89
CA PRO A 638 31.24 -6.53 19.56
C PRO A 638 31.87 -5.22 19.10
N ILE A 639 31.02 -4.25 18.77
CA ILE A 639 31.43 -2.94 18.24
C ILE A 639 30.85 -1.82 19.09
N SER A 640 31.62 -0.76 19.31
CA SER A 640 31.09 0.42 19.96
C SER A 640 30.20 1.21 18.99
N TRP A 641 29.17 1.89 19.53
CA TRP A 641 28.30 2.74 18.73
C TRP A 641 29.06 3.75 17.88
N SER A 642 30.07 4.42 18.50
CA SER A 642 30.87 5.42 17.80
C SER A 642 31.66 4.83 16.61
N ALA A 643 32.14 3.58 16.73
CA ALA A 643 32.82 2.90 15.63
C ALA A 643 31.84 2.47 14.52
N LEU A 644 30.68 1.91 14.89
CA LEU A 644 29.64 1.54 13.94
C LEU A 644 29.10 2.78 13.20
N ARG A 645 28.79 3.86 13.92
CA ARG A 645 28.30 5.11 13.33
C ARG A 645 29.26 5.66 12.28
N ARG A 646 30.58 5.63 12.54
CA ARG A 646 31.56 6.06 11.54
C ARG A 646 31.64 5.12 10.34
N LYS A 647 31.51 3.79 10.56
CA LYS A 647 31.50 2.81 9.48
C LYS A 647 30.26 3.03 8.60
N ALA A 648 29.09 3.16 9.21
CA ALA A 648 27.81 3.44 8.56
C ALA A 648 27.85 4.77 7.78
N HIS A 649 28.33 5.84 8.38
CA HIS A 649 28.47 7.14 7.72
C HIS A 649 29.35 7.08 6.46
N ARG A 650 30.48 6.37 6.53
CA ARG A 650 31.35 6.19 5.35
C ARG A 650 30.66 5.38 4.25
N SER A 651 29.89 4.36 4.64
CA SER A 651 29.14 3.53 3.70
C SER A 651 28.01 4.34 3.03
N ALA A 652 27.27 5.11 3.81
CA ALA A 652 26.24 6.03 3.33
C ALA A 652 26.81 7.08 2.36
N LYS A 653 27.91 7.71 2.74
CA LYS A 653 28.56 8.72 1.91
C LYS A 653 29.05 8.17 0.56
N ARG A 654 29.59 6.95 0.53
CA ARG A 654 29.97 6.30 -0.73
C ARG A 654 28.77 6.04 -1.63
N ALA A 655 27.63 5.65 -1.04
CA ALA A 655 26.39 5.47 -1.80
C ALA A 655 25.96 6.80 -2.43
N ARG A 656 25.96 7.90 -1.68
CA ARG A 656 25.62 9.24 -2.19
C ARG A 656 26.55 9.65 -3.33
N GLU A 657 27.86 9.44 -3.21
CA GLU A 657 28.85 9.72 -4.24
C GLU A 657 28.58 8.90 -5.52
N GLN A 658 28.22 7.62 -5.37
CA GLN A 658 27.85 6.75 -6.51
C GLN A 658 26.57 7.23 -7.22
N ILE A 659 25.57 7.68 -6.44
CA ILE A 659 24.32 8.23 -6.99
C ILE A 659 24.59 9.56 -7.72
N GLU A 660 25.39 10.45 -7.14
CA GLU A 660 25.75 11.73 -7.77
C GLU A 660 26.62 11.57 -9.04
N GLU A 661 27.35 10.45 -9.17
CA GLU A 661 28.13 10.08 -10.36
C GLU A 661 27.28 9.38 -11.42
N SER A 662 26.09 8.91 -11.09
CA SER A 662 25.12 8.33 -12.03
C SER A 662 24.36 9.42 -12.79
N ASP A 663 23.84 9.10 -13.96
CA ASP A 663 22.99 10.01 -14.75
C ASP A 663 21.58 10.18 -14.17
N GLN A 664 21.27 9.52 -13.05
CA GLN A 664 19.98 9.57 -12.36
C GLN A 664 19.90 10.79 -11.43
N SER A 665 18.70 11.31 -11.25
CA SER A 665 18.42 12.47 -10.39
C SER A 665 17.37 12.13 -9.31
N PRO A 666 17.67 11.22 -8.37
CA PRO A 666 16.74 10.89 -7.29
C PRO A 666 16.52 12.09 -6.36
N SER A 667 15.37 12.13 -5.72
CA SER A 667 15.05 13.13 -4.71
C SER A 667 15.95 12.97 -3.45
N GLU A 668 16.11 14.02 -2.66
CA GLU A 668 16.84 13.93 -1.39
C GLU A 668 16.25 12.89 -0.42
N GLY A 669 14.95 12.65 -0.46
CA GLY A 669 14.30 11.61 0.34
C GLY A 669 14.71 10.19 -0.10
N GLU A 670 14.80 9.95 -1.40
CA GLU A 670 15.28 8.67 -1.95
C GLU A 670 16.76 8.45 -1.63
N ILE A 671 17.58 9.48 -1.76
CA ILE A 671 19.00 9.42 -1.38
C ILE A 671 19.13 9.06 0.10
N SER A 672 18.38 9.73 0.99
CA SER A 672 18.42 9.46 2.43
C SER A 672 18.01 8.02 2.77
N LEU A 673 17.06 7.44 2.06
CA LEU A 673 16.66 6.04 2.24
C LEU A 673 17.75 5.06 1.78
N MET A 674 18.44 5.35 0.66
CA MET A 674 19.58 4.54 0.21
C MET A 674 20.75 4.64 1.18
N GLU A 675 21.01 5.81 1.73
CA GLU A 675 22.01 6.02 2.79
C GLU A 675 21.65 5.24 4.05
N LEU A 676 20.37 5.29 4.49
CA LEU A 676 19.87 4.50 5.62
C LEU A 676 20.08 3.00 5.38
N GLY A 677 19.76 2.51 4.18
CA GLY A 677 20.00 1.11 3.81
C GLY A 677 21.45 0.69 3.97
N ARG A 678 22.38 1.57 3.60
CA ARG A 678 23.82 1.31 3.81
C ARG A 678 24.21 1.30 5.30
N CYS A 679 23.59 2.15 6.10
CA CYS A 679 23.79 2.13 7.55
C CYS A 679 23.26 0.84 8.18
N LEU A 680 22.06 0.41 7.80
CA LEU A 680 21.44 -0.80 8.30
C LEU A 680 22.18 -2.08 7.86
N ARG A 681 22.73 -2.10 6.65
CA ARG A 681 23.64 -3.17 6.22
C ARG A 681 24.85 -3.32 7.16
N GLU A 682 25.48 -2.21 7.53
CA GLU A 682 26.61 -2.25 8.46
C GLU A 682 26.18 -2.72 9.85
N TYR A 683 24.98 -2.35 10.30
CA TYR A 683 24.40 -2.80 11.55
C TYR A 683 24.05 -4.29 11.56
N SER A 684 23.45 -4.81 10.50
CA SER A 684 23.00 -6.20 10.43
C SER A 684 24.15 -7.20 10.67
N GLN A 685 25.39 -6.82 10.29
CA GLN A 685 26.58 -7.62 10.58
C GLN A 685 26.98 -7.63 12.07
N HIS A 686 26.46 -6.68 12.87
CA HIS A 686 26.77 -6.52 14.29
C HIS A 686 25.51 -6.52 15.16
N HIS A 687 24.39 -7.06 14.68
CA HIS A 687 23.12 -7.12 15.38
C HIS A 687 23.28 -7.70 16.78
N GLY A 688 22.71 -7.02 17.80
CA GLY A 688 22.83 -7.41 19.21
C GLY A 688 24.22 -7.26 19.82
N GLN A 689 25.23 -6.75 19.07
CA GLN A 689 26.64 -6.61 19.51
C GLN A 689 27.08 -5.14 19.55
N VAL A 690 26.16 -4.19 19.37
CA VAL A 690 26.46 -2.75 19.42
C VAL A 690 26.35 -2.25 20.84
N HIS A 691 27.39 -1.61 21.33
CA HIS A 691 27.45 -1.12 22.72
C HIS A 691 27.62 0.40 22.78
N ARG A 692 26.84 1.03 23.65
CA ARG A 692 26.96 2.43 24.03
C ARG A 692 27.07 2.54 25.55
N ARG A 693 28.11 3.16 26.05
CA ARG A 693 28.37 3.31 27.50
C ARG A 693 28.36 1.96 28.27
N GLY A 694 28.80 0.86 27.63
CA GLY A 694 28.86 -0.46 28.23
C GLY A 694 27.54 -1.24 28.23
N GLU A 695 26.47 -0.65 27.74
CA GLU A 695 25.17 -1.30 27.53
C GLU A 695 24.97 -1.63 26.06
N THR A 696 24.29 -2.72 25.76
CA THR A 696 23.90 -3.09 24.41
C THR A 696 22.77 -2.15 23.96
N MET A 697 22.93 -1.54 22.80
CA MET A 697 21.89 -0.71 22.21
C MET A 697 20.77 -1.59 21.64
N ASP A 698 19.54 -1.12 21.81
CA ASP A 698 18.36 -1.69 21.17
C ASP A 698 18.36 -1.36 19.68
N THR A 699 17.80 -2.25 18.86
CA THR A 699 17.73 -2.08 17.41
C THR A 699 16.97 -0.82 17.01
N VAL A 700 15.86 -0.51 17.68
CA VAL A 700 15.08 0.70 17.45
C VAL A 700 15.89 1.96 17.71
N GLU A 701 16.67 1.97 18.82
CA GLU A 701 17.56 3.07 19.13
C GLU A 701 18.64 3.28 18.05
N VAL A 702 19.23 2.19 17.55
CA VAL A 702 20.23 2.25 16.47
C VAL A 702 19.64 2.79 15.18
N VAL A 703 18.44 2.33 14.79
CA VAL A 703 17.75 2.80 13.58
C VAL A 703 17.41 4.28 13.68
N ALA A 704 16.86 4.73 14.81
CA ALA A 704 16.56 6.14 15.05
C ALA A 704 17.81 7.04 14.95
N GLU A 705 18.92 6.58 15.49
CA GLU A 705 20.21 7.29 15.38
C GLU A 705 20.74 7.34 13.95
N PHE A 706 20.50 6.28 13.14
CA PHE A 706 20.86 6.30 11.73
C PHE A 706 19.97 7.21 10.89
N GLN A 707 18.68 7.29 11.19
CA GLN A 707 17.79 8.27 10.55
C GLN A 707 18.25 9.70 10.82
N ASN A 708 18.67 9.99 12.06
CA ASN A 708 19.26 11.29 12.41
C ASN A 708 20.58 11.53 11.67
N LEU A 709 21.40 10.48 11.49
CA LEU A 709 22.67 10.56 10.78
C LEU A 709 22.49 10.94 9.30
N VAL A 710 21.54 10.31 8.60
CA VAL A 710 21.28 10.56 7.17
C VAL A 710 20.49 11.85 6.94
N SER A 711 19.75 12.35 7.94
CA SER A 711 19.06 13.64 7.86
C SER A 711 19.98 14.87 7.99
N GLY A 712 21.28 14.67 8.17
CA GLY A 712 22.30 15.72 8.06
C GLY A 712 22.76 16.36 9.37
N GLU A 713 22.50 15.77 10.51
CA GLU A 713 23.03 16.24 11.81
C GLU A 713 24.38 15.61 12.16
N ILE A 714 25.38 15.85 11.32
CA ILE A 714 26.79 15.48 11.66
C ILE A 714 27.43 16.59 12.52
N THR A 715 28.15 16.15 13.52
CA THR A 715 28.83 17.08 14.44
C THR A 715 30.25 17.41 13.96
N PRO A 716 30.82 18.60 14.36
CA PRO A 716 32.20 18.90 14.11
C PRO A 716 33.18 17.87 14.69
N ASP A 717 32.83 17.23 15.81
CA ASP A 717 33.64 16.20 16.47
C ASP A 717 33.80 14.96 15.58
N GLU A 718 32.75 14.53 14.89
CA GLU A 718 32.79 13.38 14.00
C GLU A 718 33.61 13.63 12.75
N ILE A 719 33.52 14.83 12.19
CA ILE A 719 34.40 15.23 11.08
C ILE A 719 35.86 15.23 11.51
N TYR A 720 36.14 15.72 12.71
CA TYR A 720 37.48 15.70 13.26
C TYR A 720 38.05 14.28 13.43
N LEU A 721 37.27 13.37 14.01
CA LEU A 721 37.66 11.95 14.16
C LEU A 721 37.85 11.26 12.79
N SER A 722 36.99 11.56 11.82
CA SER A 722 37.14 11.04 10.45
C SER A 722 38.44 11.53 9.78
N LEU A 723 38.82 12.76 10.02
CA LEU A 723 40.11 13.30 9.54
C LEU A 723 41.31 12.59 10.17
N LEU A 724 41.23 12.29 11.49
CA LEU A 724 42.31 11.58 12.21
C LEU A 724 42.50 10.13 11.72
N GLU A 725 41.51 9.52 11.14
CA GLU A 725 41.60 8.17 10.55
C GLU A 725 42.38 8.14 9.22
N MET A 726 42.57 9.27 8.57
CA MET A 726 43.24 9.35 7.27
C MET A 726 44.79 9.37 7.44
N GLU A 727 45.49 8.63 6.61
CA GLU A 727 46.98 8.62 6.67
C GLU A 727 47.59 9.98 6.39
N THR A 728 47.02 10.73 5.46
CA THR A 728 47.53 12.08 5.08
C THR A 728 46.35 13.01 4.78
N PRO A 729 45.64 13.48 5.84
CA PRO A 729 44.50 14.36 5.67
C PRO A 729 44.87 15.69 5.02
N SER A 730 44.01 16.20 4.15
CA SER A 730 44.22 17.45 3.42
C SER A 730 43.00 18.38 3.54
N ARG A 731 43.22 19.67 3.17
CA ARG A 731 42.10 20.64 3.04
C ARG A 731 40.97 20.17 2.16
N ARG A 732 41.27 19.40 1.11
CA ARG A 732 40.27 18.83 0.21
C ARG A 732 39.40 17.78 0.91
N ASP A 733 40.04 16.99 1.79
CA ASP A 733 39.30 15.99 2.57
C ASP A 733 38.37 16.64 3.59
N LEU A 734 38.81 17.72 4.26
CA LEU A 734 37.95 18.51 5.13
C LEU A 734 36.75 19.08 4.34
N GLN A 735 37.02 19.72 3.20
CA GLN A 735 35.93 20.26 2.37
C GLN A 735 34.96 19.16 1.90
N ARG A 736 35.49 18.00 1.53
CA ARG A 736 34.70 16.86 1.12
C ARG A 736 33.85 16.29 2.26
N LEU A 737 34.40 16.20 3.48
CA LEU A 737 33.66 15.73 4.66
C LEU A 737 32.58 16.72 5.09
N CYS A 738 32.76 18.02 4.91
CA CYS A 738 31.79 19.05 5.21
C CYS A 738 30.71 19.24 4.12
N TYR A 739 30.99 18.85 2.87
CA TYR A 739 30.18 19.22 1.70
C TYR A 739 28.72 18.76 1.80
N SER A 740 28.46 17.60 2.41
CA SER A 740 27.14 16.99 2.54
C SER A 740 26.56 17.10 3.97
N THR A 741 27.04 18.04 4.77
CA THR A 741 26.66 18.18 6.17
C THR A 741 26.30 19.64 6.52
N ASN A 742 25.61 19.83 7.63
CA ASN A 742 25.36 21.15 8.23
C ASN A 742 26.60 21.78 8.88
N VAL A 743 27.75 21.06 8.87
CA VAL A 743 29.03 21.53 9.46
C VAL A 743 29.90 22.17 8.40
N SER A 744 30.30 23.41 8.61
CA SER A 744 31.24 24.08 7.72
C SER A 744 32.70 23.87 8.15
N PRO A 745 33.69 23.96 7.23
CA PRO A 745 35.09 23.97 7.61
C PRO A 745 35.42 25.03 8.65
N ASN A 746 34.73 26.17 8.63
CA ASN A 746 34.87 27.24 9.61
C ASN A 746 34.42 26.83 11.01
N ASP A 747 33.53 25.89 11.16
CA ASP A 747 33.10 25.41 12.48
C ASP A 747 34.21 24.63 13.17
N LEU A 748 34.93 23.77 12.42
CA LEU A 748 36.10 23.08 12.96
C LEU A 748 37.26 24.05 13.27
N GLN A 749 37.48 25.05 12.42
CA GLN A 749 38.48 26.07 12.67
C GLN A 749 38.14 26.91 13.91
N ARG A 750 36.89 27.36 14.07
CA ARG A 750 36.46 28.11 15.26
C ARG A 750 36.61 27.31 16.55
N ARG A 751 36.42 26.01 16.50
CA ARG A 751 36.62 25.09 17.63
C ARG A 751 38.07 24.68 17.82
N GLY A 752 38.95 25.17 16.97
CA GLY A 752 40.39 24.85 17.02
C GLY A 752 40.69 23.38 16.77
N LEU A 753 39.83 22.67 16.02
CA LEU A 753 40.02 21.25 15.67
C LEU A 753 40.92 21.07 14.46
N VAL A 754 40.98 22.06 13.58
CA VAL A 754 41.87 22.11 12.43
C VAL A 754 42.52 23.49 12.32
N THR A 755 43.73 23.55 11.77
CA THR A 755 44.39 24.80 11.40
C THR A 755 44.63 24.81 9.89
N ASP A 756 44.43 25.97 9.26
CA ASP A 756 44.51 26.13 7.80
C ASP A 756 45.08 27.47 7.35
N ASP A 757 46.03 28.01 8.09
CA ASP A 757 46.65 29.29 7.76
C ASP A 757 47.65 29.17 6.60
N ASP A 758 48.82 28.55 6.82
CA ASP A 758 49.84 28.33 5.78
C ASP A 758 49.88 26.89 5.29
N THR A 759 49.52 25.92 6.16
CA THR A 759 49.46 24.49 5.89
C THR A 759 48.26 23.90 6.67
N PHE A 760 47.48 23.03 5.99
CA PHE A 760 46.40 22.30 6.63
C PHE A 760 46.99 21.30 7.65
N SER A 761 46.49 21.32 8.88
CA SER A 761 46.82 20.31 9.89
C SER A 761 45.62 20.07 10.83
N ILE A 762 45.53 18.85 11.34
CA ILE A 762 44.58 18.49 12.38
C ILE A 762 45.21 18.91 13.72
N ALA A 763 44.46 19.69 14.50
CA ALA A 763 44.93 20.17 15.78
C ALA A 763 44.77 19.07 16.84
N THR A 764 45.67 19.05 17.79
CA THR A 764 45.65 18.21 18.99
C THR A 764 45.23 19.04 20.20
N TRP A 765 45.04 18.40 21.37
CA TRP A 765 44.78 19.08 22.64
C TRP A 765 45.86 20.08 23.00
N ALA A 766 47.09 19.95 22.45
CA ALA A 766 48.25 20.78 22.76
C ALA A 766 48.36 22.05 21.90
N ASP A 767 47.58 22.15 20.83
CA ASP A 767 47.60 23.30 19.92
C ASP A 767 46.96 24.54 20.52
N GLU A 768 47.58 25.70 20.31
CA GLU A 768 47.20 26.98 20.91
C GLU A 768 45.74 27.36 20.57
N SER A 769 45.32 27.24 19.34
CA SER A 769 43.93 27.51 18.91
C SER A 769 42.92 26.63 19.62
N ARG A 770 43.28 25.36 19.85
CA ARG A 770 42.42 24.41 20.57
C ARG A 770 42.30 24.77 22.04
N GLN A 771 43.41 25.14 22.66
CA GLN A 771 43.45 25.56 24.06
C GLN A 771 42.67 26.87 24.31
N GLU A 772 42.77 27.84 23.39
CA GLU A 772 42.01 29.09 23.44
C GLU A 772 40.50 28.85 23.37
N TYR A 773 40.06 27.96 22.46
CA TYR A 773 38.65 27.58 22.37
C TYR A 773 38.16 26.93 23.66
N LEU A 774 38.87 25.92 24.18
CA LEU A 774 38.49 25.22 25.41
C LEU A 774 38.44 26.16 26.63
N ALA A 775 39.33 27.14 26.69
CA ALA A 775 39.38 28.14 27.78
C ALA A 775 38.23 29.17 27.70
N SER A 776 37.64 29.36 26.51
CA SER A 776 36.56 30.34 26.27
C SER A 776 35.16 29.72 26.26
N THR A 777 35.05 28.38 26.27
CA THR A 777 33.76 27.66 26.22
C THR A 777 33.29 27.34 27.64
N ALA A 778 31.99 27.54 27.93
CA ALA A 778 31.41 27.19 29.22
C ALA A 778 31.38 25.67 29.43
N ASP A 779 31.51 25.20 30.68
CA ASP A 779 31.57 23.76 30.96
C ASP A 779 30.31 22.98 30.47
N GLU A 780 29.15 23.60 30.48
CA GLU A 780 27.89 23.04 30.01
C GLU A 780 27.79 22.92 28.49
N ASP A 781 28.62 23.66 27.74
CA ASP A 781 28.64 23.65 26.26
C ASP A 781 29.76 22.75 25.71
N LEU A 782 30.54 22.09 26.54
CA LEU A 782 31.65 21.23 26.14
C LEU A 782 31.15 19.87 25.63
N THR A 783 31.48 19.53 24.40
CA THR A 783 31.23 18.19 23.87
C THR A 783 32.13 17.12 24.52
N PRO A 784 31.81 15.81 24.35
CA PRO A 784 32.69 14.74 24.85
C PRO A 784 34.15 14.88 24.38
N LEU A 785 34.38 15.27 23.13
CA LEU A 785 35.72 15.51 22.59
C LEU A 785 36.41 16.72 23.29
N ASP A 786 35.65 17.78 23.51
CA ASP A 786 36.16 18.98 24.22
C ASP A 786 36.56 18.62 25.65
N GLN A 787 35.74 17.84 26.34
CA GLN A 787 36.00 17.36 27.70
C GLN A 787 37.28 16.52 27.77
N ILE A 788 37.48 15.59 26.83
CA ILE A 788 38.70 14.75 26.80
C ILE A 788 39.94 15.59 26.49
N HIS A 789 39.87 16.50 25.55
CA HIS A 789 40.99 17.40 25.26
C HIS A 789 41.34 18.30 26.47
N LEU A 790 40.32 18.79 27.18
CA LEU A 790 40.50 19.56 28.40
C LEU A 790 41.13 18.72 29.51
N LEU A 791 40.67 17.49 29.72
CA LEU A 791 41.26 16.55 30.68
C LEU A 791 42.70 16.21 30.30
N ARG A 792 43.01 16.00 29.02
CA ARG A 792 44.34 15.72 28.54
C ARG A 792 45.29 16.88 28.74
N GLN A 793 44.81 18.11 28.52
CA GLN A 793 45.57 19.34 28.81
C GLN A 793 45.87 19.46 30.31
N LYS A 794 44.89 19.21 31.18
CA LYS A 794 45.05 19.26 32.63
C LYS A 794 45.98 18.16 33.15
N SER A 795 45.95 16.95 32.56
CA SER A 795 46.85 15.84 32.93
C SER A 795 48.31 16.08 32.57
N GLY A 796 48.59 16.91 31.54
CA GLY A 796 49.94 17.34 31.19
C GLY A 796 50.62 18.24 32.26
N ASN A 797 49.84 18.90 33.11
CA ASN A 797 50.29 19.71 34.26
C ASN A 797 50.13 18.90 35.56
N ALA A 798 51.03 18.00 35.87
CA ALA A 798 51.01 16.97 36.91
C ALA A 798 50.70 17.40 38.37
N GLY A 799 50.06 18.54 38.61
CA GLY A 799 49.70 19.06 39.94
C GLY A 799 48.20 19.19 40.25
N GLU A 800 47.35 19.25 39.26
CA GLU A 800 45.92 19.63 39.40
C GLU A 800 44.89 18.50 39.39
N LEU A 801 45.28 17.28 39.02
CA LEU A 801 44.37 16.14 38.88
C LEU A 801 43.78 15.59 40.19
N ARG A 802 44.20 16.06 41.36
CA ARG A 802 43.74 15.54 42.68
C ARG A 802 42.45 16.14 43.20
N ASP A 803 41.96 17.25 42.67
CA ASP A 803 40.81 17.99 43.22
C ASP A 803 39.53 17.96 42.36
N GLN A 804 39.52 17.30 41.22
CA GLN A 804 38.30 17.22 40.35
C GLN A 804 37.77 15.82 40.24
N ARG A 805 37.20 15.28 41.33
CA ARG A 805 36.42 14.04 41.37
C ARG A 805 34.94 14.23 41.02
N ASP A 806 34.51 15.39 40.52
CA ASP A 806 33.09 15.69 40.26
C ASP A 806 32.70 15.73 38.78
N MET A 807 33.52 15.25 37.84
CA MET A 807 33.04 14.95 36.51
C MET A 807 32.56 13.48 36.46
N ASP A 808 31.30 13.27 36.17
CA ASP A 808 30.76 11.96 35.91
C ASP A 808 31.52 11.30 34.75
N THR A 809 32.42 10.37 35.08
CA THR A 809 33.16 9.59 34.08
C THR A 809 32.14 8.66 33.39
N THR A 810 31.76 9.00 32.18
CA THR A 810 30.86 8.16 31.37
C THR A 810 31.70 7.19 30.56
N ASP A 811 31.15 6.01 30.28
CA ASP A 811 31.80 5.01 29.43
C ASP A 811 32.13 5.58 28.04
N GLU A 812 31.32 6.53 27.54
CA GLU A 812 31.54 7.27 26.29
C GLU A 812 32.91 8.03 26.31
N LEU A 813 33.23 8.71 27.40
CA LEU A 813 34.50 9.42 27.52
C LEU A 813 35.68 8.45 27.56
N VAL A 814 35.52 7.31 28.20
CA VAL A 814 36.56 6.25 28.26
C VAL A 814 36.82 5.65 26.89
N GLU A 815 35.75 5.31 26.15
CA GLU A 815 35.86 4.77 24.79
C GLU A 815 36.48 5.77 23.81
N LEU A 816 36.00 7.04 23.84
CA LEU A 816 36.52 8.09 22.99
C LEU A 816 37.98 8.39 23.29
N ALA A 817 38.39 8.36 24.57
CA ALA A 817 39.80 8.51 24.96
C ALA A 817 40.67 7.34 24.45
N ALA A 818 40.17 6.12 24.54
CA ALA A 818 40.88 4.96 24.00
C ALA A 818 41.04 5.06 22.48
N GLU A 819 40.04 5.57 21.80
CA GLU A 819 40.05 5.78 20.36
C GLU A 819 41.01 6.89 19.95
N LEU A 820 40.96 8.04 20.61
CA LEU A 820 41.92 9.14 20.40
C LEU A 820 43.34 8.68 20.62
N ALA A 821 43.60 7.85 21.64
CA ALA A 821 44.93 7.28 21.87
C ALA A 821 45.38 6.45 20.67
N ARG A 822 44.50 5.68 20.07
CA ARG A 822 44.78 4.88 18.87
C ARG A 822 45.03 5.76 17.65
N LEU A 823 44.16 6.73 17.40
CA LEU A 823 44.17 7.58 16.20
C LEU A 823 45.35 8.58 16.22
N THR A 824 45.69 9.12 17.37
CA THR A 824 46.75 10.13 17.53
C THR A 824 48.10 9.54 17.96
N ASN A 825 48.14 8.24 18.27
CA ASN A 825 49.30 7.56 18.85
C ASN A 825 49.79 8.24 20.15
N ASP A 826 48.83 8.82 20.92
CA ASP A 826 49.10 9.44 22.24
C ASP A 826 48.48 8.62 23.36
N ASP A 827 49.29 7.74 23.99
CA ASP A 827 48.83 6.89 25.09
C ASP A 827 48.41 7.69 26.35
N GLY A 828 48.68 8.99 26.41
CA GLY A 828 48.22 9.85 27.47
C GLY A 828 46.69 9.96 27.55
N TYR A 829 45.96 9.74 26.46
CA TYR A 829 44.50 9.69 26.48
C TYR A 829 43.98 8.46 27.24
N ARG A 830 44.60 7.26 27.06
CA ARG A 830 44.23 6.05 27.83
C ARG A 830 44.47 6.21 29.30
N GLY A 831 45.53 7.01 29.67
CA GLY A 831 45.86 7.26 31.06
C GLY A 831 44.89 8.16 31.82
N LEU A 832 43.91 8.79 31.12
CA LEU A 832 42.97 9.71 31.77
C LEU A 832 42.02 9.02 32.74
N PHE A 833 41.65 7.78 32.45
CA PHE A 833 40.60 7.01 33.14
C PHE A 833 41.11 5.72 33.80
N HIS A 834 42.41 5.40 33.69
CA HIS A 834 43.03 4.29 34.43
C HIS A 834 43.73 4.80 35.69
N GLU A 835 43.46 4.14 36.85
CA GLU A 835 44.20 4.36 38.12
C GLU A 835 45.69 3.98 38.01
#